data_6be5c1d6235fce0f32e02f00b83adefe
#
_entry.id   6be5c1d6235fce0f32e02f00b83adefe
#
_cell.length_a   1.000
_cell.length_b   1.000
_cell.length_c   1.000
_cell.angle_alpha   90.00
_cell.angle_beta   90.00
_cell.angle_gamma   90.00
#
_symmetry.space_group_name_H-M   'P 1'
#
loop_
_entity.id
_entity.type
_entity.pdbx_description
1 polymer ?
#
loop_
_entity_poly.entity_id
_entity_poly.type
_entity_poly.pdbx_seq_one_letter_code
_entity_poly.pdbx_strand_id
1 'polypeptide(L)'
;MLRLALLSARGRLGTFTGALVALIASSALVMAGGMPLESALRTHPPVERYAAAAAVVTGQQVVGGENAVPLGERARVDSALVARLAAVPGVRAAIADVSAPAQLGGRDTVAHGWSSAALTPYVLRAGRPPAGPDEVVVGYRAALGAKLRLASTEAARTVKVVGVARPRRPVGQQTAIFLTDGEAARLAGHPGRADAIAVIAAPGFDASRLRDATRGAEVLTGNARGRAEHPELLEARTTLIAVTASFGGLALFIAIFVVMSTMGLSIQQREREIALLRAVAATPGQIRRMISWEAAIVGLVGSAAGIWPGAVLGRALADGLVRHDIAPPNLTVSAGWLPITAAVAGGVLAALLAVLGAGRRASRVPPTHALTQAAVEPRLLGPGRAIGGLVALAGATPLLAVAATTSAPDTAAATAEMTALFLVVAVGCLGPIVARVAAGVLGPALARLSPVGGFLASSNLRTATRRFSSASTPLMLTVAMSCTLLFSTTTTDHAVTQQRQAALSGDLAVRSTGPGLPAATLADARATPGVRSAVGLTPTTLGPSLGISDENIPAQILDGGQGGGLDAGVTAGSLAALRGNTIALGRRRADAARARIGDRVAVMLGDGTRTHATVVAIYTRTLALGDALLAPELAAGHQTTPLLGTILVSAGDPSAAAHRLEGLGRRYPGLRVSDRASVSTATDADRATNRWLGPLFVAIIFAFTSIAVINTLVMIALKRGRELALLRLVGGTPGQVRSMARWEAGLIIAIGLTLGLAIAATALLPLSHALTGSLRPYVPLDQLGAILGVSALLALLALALPTRRALRSRPVQAIGVGE
;
A
#
# COMPACT_ATOMS: atom_id res chain seq x y z
N MET A 1 -2.36 40.99 -20.41
CA MET A 1 -1.60 40.16 -19.47
C MET A 1 -1.31 38.77 -20.01
N LEU A 2 -2.34 38.01 -20.50
CA LEU A 2 -2.13 36.69 -21.06
C LEU A 2 -1.16 36.66 -22.26
N ARG A 3 -1.28 37.60 -23.21
CA ARG A 3 -0.34 37.74 -24.35
C ARG A 3 1.09 38.02 -23.90
N LEU A 4 1.29 38.86 -22.89
CA LEU A 4 2.61 39.14 -22.30
C LEU A 4 3.20 37.90 -21.60
N ALA A 5 2.36 37.18 -20.88
CA ALA A 5 2.76 35.92 -20.22
C ALA A 5 3.18 34.85 -21.25
N LEU A 6 2.46 34.71 -22.36
CA LEU A 6 2.79 33.79 -23.46
C LEU A 6 4.11 34.14 -24.15
N LEU A 7 4.32 35.43 -24.46
CA LEU A 7 5.55 35.91 -25.09
C LEU A 7 6.76 35.77 -24.14
N SER A 8 6.56 36.06 -22.84
CA SER A 8 7.57 35.87 -21.80
C SER A 8 7.92 34.39 -21.63
N ALA A 9 6.95 33.50 -21.60
CA ALA A 9 7.15 32.05 -21.48
C ALA A 9 7.89 31.47 -22.71
N ARG A 10 7.52 31.88 -23.94
CA ARG A 10 8.18 31.47 -25.19
C ARG A 10 9.63 31.95 -25.28
N GLY A 11 9.88 33.19 -24.93
CA GLY A 11 11.26 33.79 -25.03
C GLY A 11 12.23 33.21 -23.98
N ARG A 12 11.73 32.39 -23.00
CA ARG A 12 12.50 32.00 -21.81
C ARG A 12 12.35 30.52 -21.44
N LEU A 13 12.12 29.66 -22.40
CA LEU A 13 12.03 28.23 -22.19
C LEU A 13 13.21 27.67 -21.40
N GLY A 14 14.44 28.25 -21.59
CA GLY A 14 15.64 27.83 -20.87
C GLY A 14 15.61 28.08 -19.35
N THR A 15 14.88 29.09 -18.86
CA THR A 15 14.75 29.37 -17.42
C THR A 15 13.67 28.47 -16.76
N PHE A 16 12.72 27.98 -17.55
CA PHE A 16 11.64 27.10 -17.07
C PHE A 16 11.92 25.61 -17.29
N THR A 17 13.04 25.23 -17.95
CA THR A 17 13.34 23.82 -18.22
C THR A 17 13.31 22.94 -16.99
N GLY A 18 13.89 23.41 -15.89
CA GLY A 18 13.88 22.65 -14.64
C GLY A 18 12.47 22.49 -14.04
N ALA A 19 11.66 23.55 -14.09
CA ALA A 19 10.27 23.48 -13.64
C ALA A 19 9.42 22.60 -14.57
N LEU A 20 9.68 22.67 -15.87
CA LEU A 20 8.98 21.85 -16.88
C LEU A 20 9.30 20.36 -16.68
N VAL A 21 10.58 19.99 -16.51
CA VAL A 21 10.99 18.61 -16.24
C VAL A 21 10.36 18.10 -14.95
N ALA A 22 10.35 18.90 -13.90
CA ALA A 22 9.70 18.55 -12.63
C ALA A 22 8.19 18.33 -12.80
N LEU A 23 7.50 19.18 -13.57
CA LEU A 23 6.08 19.07 -13.86
C LEU A 23 5.75 17.85 -14.72
N ILE A 24 6.56 17.56 -15.74
CA ILE A 24 6.43 16.36 -16.57
C ILE A 24 6.55 15.11 -15.71
N ALA A 25 7.61 15.02 -14.90
CA ALA A 25 7.84 13.87 -14.03
C ALA A 25 6.73 13.73 -12.97
N SER A 26 6.29 14.83 -12.37
CA SER A 26 5.20 14.85 -11.39
C SER A 26 3.88 14.38 -11.99
N SER A 27 3.53 14.92 -13.15
CA SER A 27 2.30 14.55 -13.85
C SER A 27 2.34 13.10 -14.31
N ALA A 28 3.51 12.61 -14.78
CA ALA A 28 3.69 11.22 -15.14
C ALA A 28 3.47 10.28 -13.95
N LEU A 29 3.96 10.66 -12.77
CA LEU A 29 3.80 9.87 -11.55
C LEU A 29 2.35 9.83 -11.05
N VAL A 30 1.66 10.99 -11.05
CA VAL A 30 0.24 11.07 -10.69
C VAL A 30 -0.63 10.28 -11.69
N MET A 31 -0.30 10.35 -12.98
CA MET A 31 -0.97 9.56 -14.01
C MET A 31 -0.75 8.07 -13.81
N ALA A 32 0.49 7.64 -13.54
CA ALA A 32 0.86 6.24 -13.34
C ALA A 32 0.13 5.60 -12.15
N GLY A 33 0.03 6.31 -11.01
CA GLY A 33 -0.72 5.84 -9.85
C GLY A 33 -2.24 5.96 -10.01
N GLY A 34 -2.69 6.99 -10.74
CA GLY A 34 -4.11 7.25 -10.97
C GLY A 34 -4.80 6.24 -11.90
N MET A 35 -4.08 5.64 -12.86
CA MET A 35 -4.65 4.65 -13.77
C MET A 35 -5.12 3.36 -13.06
N PRO A 36 -4.29 2.68 -12.24
CA PRO A 36 -4.76 1.53 -11.45
C PRO A 36 -5.88 1.91 -10.47
N LEU A 37 -5.80 3.11 -9.87
CA LEU A 37 -6.84 3.61 -8.97
C LEU A 37 -8.19 3.78 -9.70
N GLU A 38 -8.24 4.42 -10.85
CA GLU A 38 -9.48 4.55 -11.63
C GLU A 38 -10.01 3.18 -12.04
N SER A 39 -9.13 2.28 -12.46
CA SER A 39 -9.52 0.92 -12.80
C SER A 39 -10.13 0.19 -11.60
N ALA A 40 -9.50 0.27 -10.42
CA ALA A 40 -10.05 -0.31 -9.19
C ALA A 40 -11.41 0.29 -8.79
N LEU A 41 -11.60 1.60 -9.01
CA LEU A 41 -12.87 2.27 -8.71
C LEU A 41 -13.99 1.87 -9.69
N ARG A 42 -13.66 1.68 -10.98
CA ARG A 42 -14.64 1.43 -12.05
C ARG A 42 -14.86 -0.03 -12.35
N THR A 43 -13.91 -0.90 -12.05
CA THR A 43 -14.03 -2.33 -12.33
C THR A 43 -15.06 -2.95 -11.39
N HIS A 44 -16.09 -3.51 -11.98
CA HIS A 44 -17.05 -4.36 -11.28
C HIS A 44 -16.64 -5.81 -11.50
N PRO A 45 -16.73 -6.68 -10.50
CA PRO A 45 -16.54 -8.11 -10.71
C PRO A 45 -17.43 -8.59 -11.86
N PRO A 46 -16.90 -9.38 -12.81
CA PRO A 46 -17.68 -9.87 -13.93
C PRO A 46 -18.86 -10.73 -13.45
N VAL A 47 -19.99 -10.61 -14.11
CA VAL A 47 -21.16 -11.46 -13.86
C VAL A 47 -21.06 -12.67 -14.79
N GLU A 48 -20.48 -13.76 -14.33
CA GLU A 48 -20.31 -14.98 -15.12
C GLU A 48 -21.26 -16.07 -14.62
N ARG A 49 -21.20 -16.35 -13.34
CA ARG A 49 -21.94 -17.43 -12.70
C ARG A 49 -23.45 -17.14 -12.60
N TYR A 50 -23.82 -15.92 -12.23
CA TYR A 50 -25.22 -15.50 -12.12
C TYR A 50 -25.73 -14.80 -13.39
N ALA A 51 -25.21 -15.15 -14.55
CA ALA A 51 -25.55 -14.48 -15.82
C ALA A 51 -27.04 -14.61 -16.19
N ALA A 52 -27.70 -15.71 -15.83
CA ALA A 52 -29.12 -15.96 -16.08
C ALA A 52 -30.05 -15.37 -15.00
N ALA A 53 -29.54 -14.95 -13.86
CA ALA A 53 -30.35 -14.43 -12.78
C ALA A 53 -30.74 -12.97 -13.05
N ALA A 54 -31.99 -12.61 -12.75
CA ALA A 54 -32.46 -11.21 -12.77
C ALA A 54 -31.96 -10.46 -11.53
N ALA A 55 -31.89 -11.14 -10.39
CA ALA A 55 -31.37 -10.64 -9.13
C ALA A 55 -30.67 -11.77 -8.34
N VAL A 56 -29.79 -11.40 -7.44
CA VAL A 56 -29.12 -12.31 -6.49
C VAL A 56 -29.31 -11.76 -5.08
N VAL A 57 -29.79 -12.62 -4.18
CA VAL A 57 -30.00 -12.30 -2.77
C VAL A 57 -28.83 -12.89 -1.98
N THR A 58 -28.12 -12.05 -1.23
CA THR A 58 -26.96 -12.46 -0.42
C THR A 58 -27.07 -11.90 0.99
N GLY A 59 -26.25 -12.37 1.92
CA GLY A 59 -26.02 -11.67 3.18
C GLY A 59 -25.35 -10.31 2.94
N GLN A 60 -25.42 -9.45 3.93
CA GLN A 60 -24.72 -8.17 3.89
C GLN A 60 -23.21 -8.39 3.98
N GLN A 61 -22.52 -8.30 2.83
CA GLN A 61 -21.07 -8.51 2.78
C GLN A 61 -20.25 -7.30 3.27
N VAL A 62 -20.90 -6.17 3.53
CA VAL A 62 -20.28 -4.94 3.98
C VAL A 62 -21.00 -4.45 5.24
N VAL A 63 -20.28 -4.15 6.29
CA VAL A 63 -20.81 -3.66 7.57
C VAL A 63 -20.22 -2.30 7.90
N GLY A 64 -20.93 -1.52 8.73
CA GLY A 64 -20.54 -0.15 9.07
C GLY A 64 -21.34 0.89 8.28
N GLY A 65 -21.32 2.15 8.76
CA GLY A 65 -22.02 3.28 8.14
C GLY A 65 -21.11 4.03 7.16
N GLU A 66 -20.58 5.21 7.57
CA GLU A 66 -19.68 6.01 6.73
C GLU A 66 -18.35 5.29 6.42
N ASN A 67 -17.88 4.42 7.32
CA ASN A 67 -16.69 3.59 7.12
C ASN A 67 -17.11 2.14 6.82
N ALA A 68 -17.66 1.91 5.64
CA ALA A 68 -18.12 0.59 5.21
C ALA A 68 -16.93 -0.39 5.06
N VAL A 69 -16.90 -1.47 5.85
CA VAL A 69 -15.86 -2.49 5.86
C VAL A 69 -16.39 -3.79 5.26
N PRO A 70 -15.75 -4.36 4.22
CA PRO A 70 -16.12 -5.66 3.71
C PRO A 70 -15.81 -6.75 4.75
N LEU A 71 -16.71 -7.70 4.93
CA LEU A 71 -16.49 -8.87 5.78
C LEU A 71 -15.45 -9.80 5.15
N GLY A 72 -14.56 -10.37 5.96
CA GLY A 72 -13.52 -11.28 5.49
C GLY A 72 -14.01 -12.70 5.20
N GLU A 73 -15.17 -13.08 5.76
CA GLU A 73 -15.84 -14.34 5.46
C GLU A 73 -17.15 -14.07 4.70
N ARG A 74 -17.64 -15.07 3.98
CA ARG A 74 -18.86 -14.93 3.20
C ARG A 74 -20.10 -14.83 4.09
N ALA A 75 -20.82 -13.74 4.01
CA ALA A 75 -22.13 -13.56 4.64
C ALA A 75 -23.18 -14.39 3.89
N ARG A 76 -23.70 -15.45 4.53
CA ARG A 76 -24.66 -16.37 3.95
C ARG A 76 -26.10 -16.01 4.27
N VAL A 77 -27.03 -16.51 3.47
CA VAL A 77 -28.46 -16.36 3.67
C VAL A 77 -29.11 -17.68 4.08
N ASP A 78 -30.23 -17.61 4.80
CA ASP A 78 -31.02 -18.77 5.14
C ASP A 78 -31.64 -19.37 3.86
N SER A 79 -31.45 -20.67 3.64
CA SER A 79 -32.00 -21.39 2.49
C SER A 79 -33.55 -21.44 2.52
N ALA A 80 -34.18 -21.23 3.68
CA ALA A 80 -35.64 -21.12 3.80
C ALA A 80 -36.21 -19.90 3.02
N LEU A 81 -35.35 -18.90 2.71
CA LEU A 81 -35.74 -17.77 1.85
C LEU A 81 -36.11 -18.21 0.42
N VAL A 82 -35.61 -19.34 -0.07
CA VAL A 82 -35.90 -19.85 -1.43
C VAL A 82 -37.41 -19.93 -1.67
N ALA A 83 -38.14 -20.58 -0.75
CA ALA A 83 -39.59 -20.74 -0.89
C ALA A 83 -40.32 -19.38 -0.91
N ARG A 84 -39.90 -18.43 -0.09
CA ARG A 84 -40.50 -17.10 -0.04
C ARG A 84 -40.22 -16.28 -1.29
N LEU A 85 -38.99 -16.35 -1.79
CA LEU A 85 -38.60 -15.68 -3.03
C LEU A 85 -39.28 -16.28 -4.25
N ALA A 86 -39.47 -17.61 -4.27
CA ALA A 86 -40.20 -18.30 -5.34
C ALA A 86 -41.67 -17.92 -5.39
N ALA A 87 -42.28 -17.52 -4.26
CA ALA A 87 -43.67 -17.08 -4.18
C ALA A 87 -43.89 -15.64 -4.66
N VAL A 88 -42.86 -14.85 -4.92
CA VAL A 88 -42.99 -13.45 -5.38
C VAL A 88 -43.47 -13.44 -6.83
N PRO A 89 -44.55 -12.70 -7.13
CA PRO A 89 -45.11 -12.61 -8.49
C PRO A 89 -44.08 -12.16 -9.53
N GLY A 90 -43.94 -12.94 -10.61
CA GLY A 90 -42.97 -12.71 -11.68
C GLY A 90 -41.64 -13.48 -11.53
N VAL A 91 -41.41 -14.14 -10.39
CA VAL A 91 -40.29 -15.05 -10.23
C VAL A 91 -40.64 -16.40 -10.86
N ARG A 92 -39.77 -16.91 -11.73
CA ARG A 92 -39.90 -18.22 -12.37
C ARG A 92 -39.22 -19.33 -11.54
N ALA A 93 -38.07 -19.02 -10.93
CA ALA A 93 -37.34 -19.91 -10.06
C ALA A 93 -36.45 -19.12 -9.09
N ALA A 94 -36.36 -19.59 -7.85
CA ALA A 94 -35.37 -19.14 -6.88
C ALA A 94 -34.47 -20.34 -6.58
N ILE A 95 -33.16 -20.22 -6.80
CA ILE A 95 -32.19 -21.32 -6.73
C ILE A 95 -31.16 -20.94 -5.68
N ALA A 96 -31.05 -21.78 -4.62
CA ALA A 96 -29.98 -21.67 -3.67
C ALA A 96 -28.67 -22.11 -4.32
N ASP A 97 -27.68 -21.26 -4.26
CA ASP A 97 -26.33 -21.59 -4.69
C ASP A 97 -25.45 -21.86 -3.49
N VAL A 98 -24.76 -22.98 -3.55
CA VAL A 98 -23.80 -23.45 -2.56
C VAL A 98 -22.53 -23.82 -3.30
N SER A 99 -21.40 -23.37 -2.81
CA SER A 99 -20.09 -23.66 -3.38
C SER A 99 -19.16 -24.29 -2.35
N ALA A 100 -18.41 -25.30 -2.78
CA ALA A 100 -17.37 -25.92 -1.99
C ALA A 100 -16.07 -26.00 -2.81
N PRO A 101 -14.92 -25.61 -2.25
CA PRO A 101 -13.66 -25.83 -2.91
C PRO A 101 -13.38 -27.32 -3.04
N ALA A 102 -12.93 -27.74 -4.21
CA ALA A 102 -12.67 -29.14 -4.49
C ALA A 102 -11.50 -29.30 -5.47
N GLN A 103 -10.84 -30.44 -5.40
CA GLN A 103 -9.85 -30.87 -6.37
C GLN A 103 -10.33 -32.17 -7.02
N LEU A 104 -10.49 -32.15 -8.34
CA LEU A 104 -10.94 -33.33 -9.10
C LEU A 104 -9.85 -33.80 -10.05
N GLY A 105 -9.30 -35.01 -9.80
CA GLY A 105 -8.21 -35.57 -10.60
C GLY A 105 -6.94 -34.67 -10.64
N GLY A 106 -6.62 -34.00 -9.53
CA GLY A 106 -5.49 -33.09 -9.39
C GLY A 106 -5.71 -31.67 -9.96
N ARG A 107 -6.91 -31.37 -10.43
CA ARG A 107 -7.30 -30.04 -10.94
C ARG A 107 -8.12 -29.31 -9.91
N ASP A 108 -7.77 -28.07 -9.61
CA ASP A 108 -8.55 -27.21 -8.73
C ASP A 108 -9.88 -26.85 -9.39
N THR A 109 -10.96 -27.06 -8.66
CA THR A 109 -12.34 -26.90 -9.11
C THR A 109 -13.20 -26.35 -7.98
N VAL A 110 -14.37 -25.83 -8.34
CA VAL A 110 -15.41 -25.48 -7.37
C VAL A 110 -16.61 -26.40 -7.59
N ALA A 111 -17.01 -27.10 -6.54
CA ALA A 111 -18.15 -28.00 -6.53
C ALA A 111 -19.44 -27.23 -6.24
N HIS A 112 -20.44 -27.44 -7.05
CA HIS A 112 -21.78 -26.85 -6.94
C HIS A 112 -22.87 -27.92 -7.02
N GLY A 113 -24.08 -27.59 -6.55
CA GLY A 113 -25.26 -28.39 -6.80
C GLY A 113 -25.72 -28.33 -8.27
N TRP A 114 -26.29 -29.40 -8.80
CA TRP A 114 -26.71 -29.43 -10.20
C TRP A 114 -27.78 -28.36 -10.53
N SER A 115 -28.67 -28.06 -9.60
CA SER A 115 -29.71 -27.03 -9.79
C SER A 115 -29.11 -25.66 -10.17
N SER A 116 -27.91 -25.36 -9.64
CA SER A 116 -27.21 -24.11 -9.91
C SER A 116 -26.56 -24.04 -11.30
N ALA A 117 -26.49 -25.16 -12.05
CA ALA A 117 -26.03 -25.15 -13.43
C ALA A 117 -26.88 -24.22 -14.33
N ALA A 118 -28.16 -24.04 -14.00
CA ALA A 118 -29.07 -23.14 -14.70
C ALA A 118 -28.68 -21.65 -14.57
N LEU A 119 -27.97 -21.28 -13.51
CA LEU A 119 -27.57 -19.92 -13.21
C LEU A 119 -26.52 -19.35 -14.19
N THR A 120 -25.61 -20.24 -14.64
CA THR A 120 -24.56 -19.92 -15.62
C THR A 120 -24.89 -20.41 -17.01
N PRO A 121 -26.13 -20.69 -17.38
CA PRO A 121 -26.67 -21.58 -18.39
C PRO A 121 -25.67 -22.64 -18.91
N TYR A 122 -25.27 -23.56 -18.05
CA TYR A 122 -24.53 -24.75 -18.46
C TYR A 122 -25.45 -25.69 -19.25
N VAL A 123 -24.98 -26.13 -20.39
CA VAL A 123 -25.71 -27.10 -21.23
C VAL A 123 -24.98 -28.43 -21.17
N LEU A 124 -25.71 -29.46 -20.80
CA LEU A 124 -25.19 -30.83 -20.86
C LEU A 124 -24.89 -31.19 -22.31
N ARG A 125 -23.66 -31.51 -22.62
CA ARG A 125 -23.20 -31.87 -23.98
C ARG A 125 -23.16 -33.38 -24.17
N ALA A 126 -22.94 -34.15 -23.12
CA ALA A 126 -22.90 -35.57 -23.11
C ALA A 126 -23.25 -36.12 -21.74
N GLY A 127 -23.85 -37.30 -21.69
CA GLY A 127 -24.20 -37.98 -20.43
C GLY A 127 -25.52 -37.51 -19.83
N ARG A 128 -25.62 -37.54 -18.49
CA ARG A 128 -26.81 -37.18 -17.72
C ARG A 128 -26.46 -36.38 -16.47
N PRO A 129 -27.45 -35.73 -15.83
CA PRO A 129 -27.28 -35.11 -14.49
C PRO A 129 -26.81 -36.14 -13.43
N PRO A 130 -26.12 -35.67 -12.35
CA PRO A 130 -25.76 -36.57 -11.26
C PRO A 130 -27.01 -36.99 -10.47
N ALA A 131 -27.11 -38.26 -10.14
CA ALA A 131 -28.22 -38.81 -9.39
C ALA A 131 -27.78 -39.44 -8.03
N GLY A 132 -26.47 -39.70 -7.87
CA GLY A 132 -25.90 -40.27 -6.67
C GLY A 132 -24.72 -39.47 -6.11
N PRO A 133 -24.30 -39.79 -4.86
CA PRO A 133 -23.24 -39.03 -4.21
C PRO A 133 -21.86 -39.18 -4.89
N ASP A 134 -21.62 -40.32 -5.56
CA ASP A 134 -20.36 -40.63 -6.23
C ASP A 134 -20.40 -40.31 -7.73
N GLU A 135 -21.33 -39.47 -8.15
CA GLU A 135 -21.47 -39.02 -9.52
C GLU A 135 -21.14 -37.52 -9.68
N VAL A 136 -20.45 -37.20 -10.78
CA VAL A 136 -20.06 -35.82 -11.05
C VAL A 136 -20.31 -35.47 -12.52
N VAL A 137 -20.79 -34.26 -12.76
CA VAL A 137 -20.79 -33.58 -14.07
C VAL A 137 -19.69 -32.55 -14.07
N VAL A 138 -18.85 -32.59 -15.10
CA VAL A 138 -17.69 -31.70 -15.20
C VAL A 138 -17.90 -30.58 -16.22
N GLY A 139 -17.40 -29.38 -15.92
CA GLY A 139 -17.44 -28.18 -16.79
C GLY A 139 -16.34 -28.13 -17.85
N TYR A 140 -15.50 -29.17 -17.92
CA TYR A 140 -14.36 -29.28 -18.84
C TYR A 140 -14.37 -30.60 -19.62
N ARG A 141 -13.40 -30.79 -20.53
CA ARG A 141 -13.32 -32.04 -21.30
C ARG A 141 -12.87 -33.21 -20.41
N ALA A 142 -13.69 -34.23 -20.31
CA ALA A 142 -13.38 -35.48 -19.65
C ALA A 142 -14.12 -36.64 -20.33
N ALA A 143 -13.61 -37.85 -20.20
CA ALA A 143 -14.28 -39.06 -20.72
C ALA A 143 -15.46 -39.43 -19.82
N LEU A 144 -16.60 -39.72 -20.41
CA LEU A 144 -17.74 -40.31 -19.68
C LEU A 144 -17.34 -41.67 -19.08
N GLY A 145 -17.79 -41.89 -17.87
CA GLY A 145 -17.46 -43.11 -17.11
C GLY A 145 -16.09 -43.08 -16.43
N ALA A 146 -15.26 -42.08 -16.67
CA ALA A 146 -13.98 -41.94 -15.99
C ALA A 146 -14.16 -41.87 -14.46
N LYS A 147 -13.32 -42.59 -13.74
CA LYS A 147 -13.25 -42.58 -12.29
C LYS A 147 -12.14 -41.59 -11.87
N LEU A 148 -12.49 -40.53 -11.20
CA LEU A 148 -11.57 -39.48 -10.75
C LEU A 148 -11.63 -39.37 -9.22
N ARG A 149 -10.53 -38.95 -8.62
CA ARG A 149 -10.47 -38.64 -7.19
C ARG A 149 -10.98 -37.25 -6.92
N LEU A 150 -11.98 -37.15 -6.09
CA LEU A 150 -12.52 -35.92 -5.56
C LEU A 150 -11.99 -35.68 -4.15
N ALA A 151 -11.22 -34.66 -3.93
CA ALA A 151 -10.80 -34.13 -2.63
C ALA A 151 -11.50 -32.79 -2.39
N SER A 152 -12.07 -32.61 -1.22
CA SER A 152 -12.73 -31.37 -0.79
C SER A 152 -12.61 -31.26 0.74
N THR A 153 -13.67 -30.91 1.44
CA THR A 153 -13.73 -30.79 2.90
C THR A 153 -13.62 -32.11 3.65
N GLU A 154 -13.63 -33.22 2.93
CA GLU A 154 -13.49 -34.57 3.45
C GLU A 154 -12.32 -35.32 2.80
N ALA A 155 -12.04 -36.53 3.32
CA ALA A 155 -11.07 -37.42 2.71
C ALA A 155 -11.41 -37.73 1.25
N ALA A 156 -10.37 -37.77 0.41
CA ALA A 156 -10.57 -37.98 -1.01
C ALA A 156 -11.27 -39.35 -1.30
N ARG A 157 -12.27 -39.27 -2.17
CA ARG A 157 -13.03 -40.42 -2.64
C ARG A 157 -13.04 -40.52 -4.17
N THR A 158 -13.41 -41.66 -4.69
CA THR A 158 -13.51 -41.83 -6.14
C THR A 158 -14.94 -41.52 -6.59
N VAL A 159 -15.06 -40.62 -7.57
CA VAL A 159 -16.36 -40.29 -8.19
C VAL A 159 -16.31 -40.60 -9.68
N LYS A 160 -17.49 -40.92 -10.25
CA LYS A 160 -17.66 -41.26 -11.67
C LYS A 160 -18.16 -40.08 -12.45
N VAL A 161 -17.51 -39.76 -13.55
CA VAL A 161 -17.97 -38.72 -14.48
C VAL A 161 -19.18 -39.26 -15.26
N VAL A 162 -20.37 -38.72 -14.95
CA VAL A 162 -21.63 -39.14 -15.58
C VAL A 162 -22.11 -38.17 -16.65
N GLY A 163 -21.55 -36.95 -16.69
CA GLY A 163 -21.88 -35.94 -17.69
C GLY A 163 -20.78 -34.93 -17.90
N VAL A 164 -20.82 -34.33 -19.07
CA VAL A 164 -19.97 -33.17 -19.44
C VAL A 164 -20.90 -32.01 -19.80
N ALA A 165 -20.83 -30.94 -19.06
CA ALA A 165 -21.60 -29.74 -19.31
C ALA A 165 -20.66 -28.60 -19.73
N ARG A 166 -21.16 -27.67 -20.54
CA ARG A 166 -20.42 -26.48 -20.95
C ARG A 166 -21.27 -25.23 -20.79
N PRO A 167 -20.67 -24.14 -20.33
CA PRO A 167 -21.39 -22.87 -20.26
C PRO A 167 -21.63 -22.35 -21.69
N ARG A 168 -22.75 -21.65 -21.88
CA ARG A 168 -23.05 -20.96 -23.15
C ARG A 168 -22.13 -19.77 -23.41
N ARG A 169 -21.61 -19.15 -22.34
CA ARG A 169 -20.63 -18.05 -22.36
C ARG A 169 -19.37 -18.50 -21.64
N PRO A 170 -18.19 -18.05 -22.03
CA PRO A 170 -16.96 -18.39 -21.33
C PRO A 170 -17.06 -17.95 -19.85
N VAL A 171 -16.63 -18.84 -18.95
CA VAL A 171 -16.44 -18.58 -17.53
C VAL A 171 -14.94 -18.69 -17.29
N GLY A 172 -14.31 -17.58 -16.98
CA GLY A 172 -12.84 -17.49 -16.86
C GLY A 172 -12.32 -17.68 -15.47
N GLN A 173 -13.13 -17.38 -14.45
CA GLN A 173 -12.66 -17.26 -13.07
C GLN A 173 -12.63 -18.61 -12.31
N GLN A 174 -13.41 -19.61 -12.72
CA GLN A 174 -13.45 -20.89 -12.00
C GLN A 174 -13.74 -22.08 -12.93
N THR A 175 -13.18 -23.25 -12.58
CA THR A 175 -13.53 -24.53 -13.19
C THR A 175 -14.62 -25.18 -12.34
N ALA A 176 -15.87 -25.16 -12.83
CA ALA A 176 -17.00 -25.73 -12.09
C ALA A 176 -17.11 -27.23 -12.29
N ILE A 177 -17.51 -27.93 -11.22
CA ILE A 177 -18.04 -29.31 -11.24
C ILE A 177 -19.40 -29.33 -10.54
N PHE A 178 -20.26 -30.23 -10.95
CA PHE A 178 -21.61 -30.32 -10.39
C PHE A 178 -21.86 -31.70 -9.79
N LEU A 179 -22.32 -31.69 -8.55
CA LEU A 179 -22.74 -32.82 -7.76
C LEU A 179 -24.26 -32.76 -7.58
N THR A 180 -24.85 -33.75 -6.88
CA THR A 180 -26.23 -33.56 -6.41
C THR A 180 -26.30 -32.39 -5.43
N ASP A 181 -27.47 -31.71 -5.35
CA ASP A 181 -27.60 -30.53 -4.48
C ASP A 181 -27.35 -30.87 -3.00
N GLY A 182 -27.79 -32.06 -2.55
CA GLY A 182 -27.55 -32.53 -1.19
C GLY A 182 -26.06 -32.79 -0.91
N GLU A 183 -25.33 -33.30 -1.90
CA GLU A 183 -23.93 -33.61 -1.77
C GLU A 183 -23.08 -32.30 -1.75
N ALA A 184 -23.42 -31.34 -2.61
CA ALA A 184 -22.79 -30.03 -2.60
C ALA A 184 -23.01 -29.31 -1.27
N ALA A 185 -24.21 -29.32 -0.72
CA ALA A 185 -24.53 -28.72 0.57
C ALA A 185 -23.76 -29.40 1.73
N ARG A 186 -23.59 -30.74 1.67
CA ARG A 186 -22.80 -31.48 2.64
C ARG A 186 -21.31 -31.08 2.61
N LEU A 187 -20.71 -31.00 1.41
CA LEU A 187 -19.33 -30.60 1.24
C LEU A 187 -19.07 -29.14 1.62
N ALA A 188 -20.05 -28.27 1.46
CA ALA A 188 -19.91 -26.86 1.85
C ALA A 188 -19.85 -26.66 3.37
N GLY A 189 -20.35 -27.61 4.17
CA GLY A 189 -20.22 -27.62 5.63
C GLY A 189 -21.12 -26.61 6.37
N HIS A 190 -22.15 -26.06 5.72
CA HIS A 190 -23.09 -25.11 6.34
C HIS A 190 -24.56 -25.46 6.01
N PRO A 191 -25.11 -26.52 6.60
CA PRO A 191 -26.48 -26.98 6.32
C PRO A 191 -27.49 -25.86 6.64
N GLY A 192 -28.51 -25.73 5.78
CA GLY A 192 -29.57 -24.72 5.95
C GLY A 192 -29.17 -23.28 5.53
N ARG A 193 -27.95 -23.05 5.10
CA ARG A 193 -27.50 -21.75 4.57
C ARG A 193 -27.05 -21.88 3.12
N ALA A 194 -27.28 -20.84 2.35
CA ALA A 194 -26.80 -20.70 0.97
C ALA A 194 -25.82 -19.53 0.86
N ASP A 195 -24.82 -19.67 -0.01
CA ASP A 195 -23.89 -18.60 -0.32
C ASP A 195 -24.59 -17.41 -0.98
N ALA A 196 -25.60 -17.73 -1.82
CA ALA A 196 -26.52 -16.76 -2.42
C ALA A 196 -27.78 -17.49 -2.89
N ILE A 197 -28.87 -16.73 -3.08
CA ILE A 197 -30.07 -17.22 -3.75
C ILE A 197 -30.26 -16.42 -5.02
N ALA A 198 -30.12 -17.09 -6.16
CA ALA A 198 -30.29 -16.46 -7.46
C ALA A 198 -31.74 -16.57 -7.92
N VAL A 199 -32.30 -15.44 -8.37
CA VAL A 199 -33.70 -15.34 -8.81
C VAL A 199 -33.74 -15.25 -10.32
N ILE A 200 -34.31 -16.24 -10.96
CA ILE A 200 -34.66 -16.25 -12.39
C ILE A 200 -36.09 -15.71 -12.50
N ALA A 201 -36.27 -14.63 -13.24
CA ALA A 201 -37.58 -13.95 -13.35
C ALA A 201 -37.98 -13.75 -14.80
N ALA A 202 -39.26 -13.31 -15.01
CA ALA A 202 -39.75 -12.93 -16.30
C ALA A 202 -39.08 -11.61 -16.80
N PRO A 203 -39.05 -11.36 -18.12
CA PRO A 203 -38.57 -10.10 -18.65
C PRO A 203 -39.34 -8.92 -18.08
N GLY A 204 -38.67 -7.83 -17.70
CA GLY A 204 -39.27 -6.66 -17.08
C GLY A 204 -39.64 -6.81 -15.59
N PHE A 205 -39.14 -7.86 -14.93
CA PHE A 205 -39.31 -8.04 -13.50
C PHE A 205 -38.67 -6.93 -12.68
N ASP A 206 -39.41 -6.35 -11.77
CA ASP A 206 -38.91 -5.35 -10.85
C ASP A 206 -38.37 -6.02 -9.58
N ALA A 207 -37.05 -5.98 -9.43
CA ALA A 207 -36.35 -6.58 -8.29
C ALA A 207 -36.66 -5.89 -6.95
N SER A 208 -37.24 -4.68 -6.94
CA SER A 208 -37.67 -4.03 -5.70
C SER A 208 -38.67 -4.85 -4.91
N ARG A 209 -39.51 -5.65 -5.61
CA ARG A 209 -40.47 -6.59 -5.00
C ARG A 209 -39.86 -7.68 -4.14
N LEU A 210 -38.55 -7.95 -4.32
CA LEU A 210 -37.85 -8.93 -3.50
C LEU A 210 -37.50 -8.40 -2.10
N ARG A 211 -37.43 -7.07 -1.92
CA ARG A 211 -36.97 -6.46 -0.65
C ARG A 211 -37.79 -6.89 0.56
N ASP A 212 -39.11 -6.92 0.42
CA ASP A 212 -40.01 -7.31 1.51
C ASP A 212 -39.86 -8.82 1.86
N ALA A 213 -39.51 -9.64 0.86
CA ALA A 213 -39.34 -11.07 1.03
C ALA A 213 -37.97 -11.44 1.63
N THR A 214 -36.97 -10.55 1.60
CA THR A 214 -35.57 -10.87 1.94
C THR A 214 -35.21 -10.70 3.42
N ARG A 215 -36.07 -10.08 4.25
CA ARG A 215 -35.82 -9.83 5.70
C ARG A 215 -34.46 -9.19 6.00
N GLY A 216 -34.06 -8.22 5.19
CA GLY A 216 -32.80 -7.50 5.40
C GLY A 216 -31.57 -8.09 4.69
N ALA A 217 -31.73 -9.16 3.91
CA ALA A 217 -30.67 -9.63 3.01
C ALA A 217 -30.49 -8.62 1.84
N GLU A 218 -29.27 -8.56 1.30
CA GLU A 218 -28.95 -7.66 0.20
C GLU A 218 -29.48 -8.20 -1.13
N VAL A 219 -30.12 -7.36 -1.95
CA VAL A 219 -30.61 -7.71 -3.29
C VAL A 219 -29.72 -7.03 -4.32
N LEU A 220 -28.96 -7.83 -5.06
CA LEU A 220 -28.00 -7.40 -6.08
C LEU A 220 -28.61 -7.56 -7.48
N THR A 221 -28.55 -6.50 -8.29
CA THR A 221 -29.05 -6.48 -9.66
C THR A 221 -28.00 -5.95 -10.64
N GLY A 222 -28.19 -6.16 -11.93
CA GLY A 222 -27.25 -5.69 -12.95
C GLY A 222 -25.83 -6.18 -12.70
N ASN A 223 -24.85 -5.31 -12.83
CA ASN A 223 -23.42 -5.65 -12.61
C ASN A 223 -23.08 -5.90 -11.13
N ALA A 224 -23.91 -5.42 -10.19
CA ALA A 224 -23.67 -5.67 -8.78
C ALA A 224 -23.74 -7.17 -8.41
N ARG A 225 -24.42 -8.01 -9.22
CA ARG A 225 -24.44 -9.49 -9.03
C ARG A 225 -23.06 -10.11 -8.98
N GLY A 226 -22.06 -9.53 -9.68
CA GLY A 226 -20.67 -9.99 -9.63
C GLY A 226 -20.06 -9.95 -8.22
N ARG A 227 -20.55 -9.08 -7.31
CA ARG A 227 -20.12 -9.06 -5.91
C ARG A 227 -20.51 -10.33 -5.15
N ALA A 228 -21.62 -10.96 -5.52
CA ALA A 228 -22.03 -12.24 -4.94
C ALA A 228 -21.16 -13.40 -5.43
N GLU A 229 -20.61 -13.30 -6.65
CA GLU A 229 -19.72 -14.32 -7.21
C GLU A 229 -18.36 -14.30 -6.53
N HIS A 230 -17.83 -13.10 -6.30
CA HIS A 230 -16.45 -12.83 -5.88
C HIS A 230 -16.41 -11.84 -4.71
N PRO A 231 -16.88 -12.22 -3.50
CA PRO A 231 -16.81 -11.34 -2.33
C PRO A 231 -15.35 -11.03 -1.92
N GLU A 232 -14.41 -11.93 -2.18
CA GLU A 232 -12.98 -11.75 -1.96
C GLU A 232 -12.38 -10.59 -2.75
N LEU A 233 -12.96 -10.25 -3.90
CA LEU A 233 -12.51 -9.10 -4.69
C LEU A 233 -12.87 -7.76 -4.06
N LEU A 234 -13.80 -7.71 -3.10
CA LEU A 234 -14.13 -6.49 -2.37
C LEU A 234 -12.96 -6.06 -1.47
N GLU A 235 -12.36 -7.00 -0.75
CA GLU A 235 -11.20 -6.75 0.09
C GLU A 235 -9.97 -6.39 -0.75
N ALA A 236 -9.68 -7.18 -1.79
CA ALA A 236 -8.59 -6.91 -2.73
C ALA A 236 -8.75 -5.53 -3.39
N ARG A 237 -9.97 -5.15 -3.76
CA ARG A 237 -10.27 -3.82 -4.31
C ARG A 237 -10.00 -2.71 -3.29
N THR A 238 -10.42 -2.89 -2.04
CA THR A 238 -10.20 -1.89 -0.97
C THR A 238 -8.71 -1.70 -0.72
N THR A 239 -7.94 -2.78 -0.64
CA THR A 239 -6.49 -2.77 -0.52
C THR A 239 -5.83 -2.08 -1.72
N LEU A 240 -6.24 -2.40 -2.94
CA LEU A 240 -5.71 -1.78 -4.15
C LEU A 240 -6.00 -0.28 -4.18
N ILE A 241 -7.20 0.15 -3.79
CA ILE A 241 -7.57 1.57 -3.66
C ILE A 241 -6.69 2.24 -2.61
N ALA A 242 -6.52 1.66 -1.44
CA ALA A 242 -5.71 2.22 -0.37
C ALA A 242 -4.24 2.39 -0.79
N VAL A 243 -3.62 1.34 -1.37
CA VAL A 243 -2.24 1.35 -1.85
C VAL A 243 -2.05 2.39 -2.95
N THR A 244 -2.93 2.40 -3.96
CA THR A 244 -2.78 3.32 -5.10
C THR A 244 -3.11 4.77 -4.73
N ALA A 245 -4.06 5.00 -3.82
CA ALA A 245 -4.38 6.33 -3.30
C ALA A 245 -3.24 6.89 -2.44
N SER A 246 -2.65 6.06 -1.57
CA SER A 246 -1.48 6.44 -0.76
C SER A 246 -0.29 6.80 -1.64
N PHE A 247 0.00 5.96 -2.64
CA PHE A 247 1.06 6.22 -3.62
C PHE A 247 0.80 7.50 -4.41
N GLY A 248 -0.42 7.67 -4.94
CA GLY A 248 -0.82 8.87 -5.68
C GLY A 248 -0.76 10.14 -4.82
N GLY A 249 -1.18 10.05 -3.57
CA GLY A 249 -1.10 11.16 -2.60
C GLY A 249 0.33 11.56 -2.28
N LEU A 250 1.21 10.60 -2.01
CA LEU A 250 2.63 10.84 -1.79
C LEU A 250 3.31 11.44 -3.03
N ALA A 251 3.01 10.88 -4.21
CA ALA A 251 3.50 11.39 -5.48
C ALA A 251 3.08 12.85 -5.71
N LEU A 252 1.81 13.17 -5.48
CA LEU A 252 1.29 14.54 -5.61
C LEU A 252 1.94 15.49 -4.61
N PHE A 253 2.14 15.05 -3.38
CA PHE A 253 2.82 15.86 -2.38
C PHE A 253 4.26 16.17 -2.76
N ILE A 254 5.05 15.15 -3.16
CA ILE A 254 6.42 15.34 -3.60
C ILE A 254 6.44 16.26 -4.83
N ALA A 255 5.49 16.09 -5.74
CA ALA A 255 5.30 16.94 -6.92
C ALA A 255 5.12 18.41 -6.53
N ILE A 256 4.17 18.70 -5.65
CA ILE A 256 3.93 20.07 -5.16
C ILE A 256 5.18 20.65 -4.53
N PHE A 257 5.86 19.87 -3.69
CA PHE A 257 7.07 20.32 -3.01
C PHE A 257 8.22 20.66 -3.97
N VAL A 258 8.44 19.80 -4.98
CA VAL A 258 9.48 20.01 -6.00
C VAL A 258 9.16 21.20 -6.89
N VAL A 259 7.91 21.30 -7.36
CA VAL A 259 7.48 22.42 -8.20
C VAL A 259 7.53 23.74 -7.43
N MET A 260 7.11 23.73 -6.17
CA MET A 260 7.25 24.92 -5.30
C MET A 260 8.70 25.36 -5.13
N SER A 261 9.61 24.40 -4.93
CA SER A 261 11.04 24.69 -4.79
C SER A 261 11.62 25.28 -6.08
N THR A 262 11.34 24.66 -7.23
CA THR A 262 11.89 25.07 -8.54
C THR A 262 11.30 26.37 -9.05
N MET A 263 9.98 26.55 -8.97
CA MET A 263 9.30 27.78 -9.38
C MET A 263 9.63 28.95 -8.45
N GLY A 264 9.73 28.68 -7.14
CA GLY A 264 10.17 29.70 -6.17
C GLY A 264 11.55 30.25 -6.49
N LEU A 265 12.48 29.37 -6.89
CA LEU A 265 13.82 29.76 -7.31
C LEU A 265 13.80 30.54 -8.64
N SER A 266 12.99 30.14 -9.61
CA SER A 266 12.81 30.82 -10.89
C SER A 266 12.26 32.22 -10.70
N ILE A 267 11.31 32.45 -9.80
CA ILE A 267 10.76 33.76 -9.49
C ILE A 267 11.83 34.67 -8.83
N GLN A 268 12.63 34.13 -7.90
CA GLN A 268 13.74 34.86 -7.29
C GLN A 268 14.83 35.29 -8.31
N GLN A 269 14.99 34.55 -9.40
CA GLN A 269 15.93 34.93 -10.47
C GLN A 269 15.49 36.19 -11.20
N ARG A 270 14.19 36.51 -11.15
CA ARG A 270 13.58 37.62 -11.90
C ARG A 270 13.26 38.85 -11.04
N GLU A 271 13.74 38.89 -9.78
CA GLU A 271 13.44 40.00 -8.85
C GLU A 271 13.84 41.36 -9.43
N ARG A 272 14.96 41.43 -10.17
CA ARG A 272 15.41 42.71 -10.83
C ARG A 272 14.46 43.12 -11.95
N GLU A 273 14.00 42.18 -12.78
CA GLU A 273 13.02 42.48 -13.84
C GLU A 273 11.67 42.92 -13.25
N ILE A 274 11.24 42.25 -12.18
CA ILE A 274 10.01 42.58 -11.48
C ILE A 274 10.13 44.00 -10.87
N ALA A 275 11.30 44.35 -10.31
CA ALA A 275 11.57 45.68 -9.79
C ALA A 275 11.56 46.72 -10.91
N LEU A 276 12.12 46.45 -12.10
CA LEU A 276 12.05 47.34 -13.27
C LEU A 276 10.61 47.54 -13.75
N LEU A 277 9.80 46.50 -13.83
CA LEU A 277 8.37 46.61 -14.16
C LEU A 277 7.63 47.48 -13.15
N ARG A 278 8.00 47.43 -11.88
CA ARG A 278 7.45 48.35 -10.86
C ARG A 278 7.94 49.77 -11.00
N ALA A 279 9.16 49.97 -11.43
CA ALA A 279 9.69 51.32 -11.74
C ALA A 279 8.93 51.99 -12.89
N VAL A 280 8.38 51.21 -13.83
CA VAL A 280 7.50 51.67 -14.93
C VAL A 280 6.01 51.67 -14.51
N ALA A 281 5.74 51.72 -13.19
CA ALA A 281 4.40 51.85 -12.58
C ALA A 281 3.47 50.61 -12.65
N ALA A 282 4.01 49.42 -12.89
CA ALA A 282 3.20 48.18 -12.77
C ALA A 282 2.73 47.97 -11.32
N THR A 283 1.44 47.71 -11.13
CA THR A 283 0.88 47.44 -9.81
C THR A 283 1.24 46.04 -9.29
N PRO A 284 1.33 45.82 -7.97
CA PRO A 284 1.59 44.49 -7.39
C PRO A 284 0.57 43.41 -7.84
N GLY A 285 -0.67 43.81 -8.08
CA GLY A 285 -1.72 42.92 -8.56
C GLY A 285 -1.50 42.45 -10.01
N GLN A 286 -1.05 43.38 -10.87
CA GLN A 286 -0.71 43.07 -12.26
C GLN A 286 0.48 42.10 -12.35
N ILE A 287 1.51 42.32 -11.55
CA ILE A 287 2.69 41.45 -11.49
C ILE A 287 2.28 40.03 -11.01
N ARG A 288 1.51 39.94 -9.92
CA ARG A 288 1.02 38.64 -9.44
C ARG A 288 0.21 37.91 -10.50
N ARG A 289 -0.72 38.61 -11.16
CA ARG A 289 -1.53 38.03 -12.23
C ARG A 289 -0.69 37.55 -13.42
N MET A 290 0.33 38.30 -13.80
CA MET A 290 1.28 37.92 -14.85
C MET A 290 2.03 36.62 -14.48
N ILE A 291 2.63 36.57 -13.29
CA ILE A 291 3.40 35.43 -12.81
C ILE A 291 2.46 34.19 -12.64
N SER A 292 1.22 34.42 -12.18
CA SER A 292 0.23 33.30 -12.05
C SER A 292 -0.16 32.74 -13.42
N TRP A 293 -0.32 33.58 -14.46
CA TRP A 293 -0.59 33.09 -15.81
C TRP A 293 0.60 32.34 -16.41
N GLU A 294 1.81 32.84 -16.21
CA GLU A 294 3.04 32.17 -16.63
C GLU A 294 3.14 30.77 -15.98
N ALA A 295 2.92 30.70 -14.67
CA ALA A 295 2.94 29.45 -13.93
C ALA A 295 1.83 28.48 -14.39
N ALA A 296 0.63 28.98 -14.63
CA ALA A 296 -0.48 28.17 -15.13
C ALA A 296 -0.19 27.59 -16.53
N ILE A 297 0.42 28.38 -17.42
CA ILE A 297 0.81 27.93 -18.76
C ILE A 297 1.90 26.87 -18.68
N VAL A 298 2.96 27.11 -17.89
CA VAL A 298 4.05 26.16 -17.69
C VAL A 298 3.52 24.89 -17.00
N GLY A 299 2.62 25.04 -16.00
CA GLY A 299 1.93 23.96 -15.33
C GLY A 299 1.12 23.11 -16.29
N LEU A 300 0.31 23.76 -17.15
CA LEU A 300 -0.52 23.06 -18.14
C LEU A 300 0.32 22.31 -19.18
N VAL A 301 1.32 22.97 -19.76
CA VAL A 301 2.19 22.39 -20.79
C VAL A 301 3.01 21.23 -20.21
N GLY A 302 3.61 21.42 -19.03
CA GLY A 302 4.41 20.38 -18.38
C GLY A 302 3.56 19.18 -17.98
N SER A 303 2.38 19.43 -17.41
CA SER A 303 1.48 18.35 -17.01
C SER A 303 0.91 17.60 -18.20
N ALA A 304 0.53 18.30 -19.27
CA ALA A 304 0.05 17.65 -20.50
C ALA A 304 1.14 16.77 -21.14
N ALA A 305 2.39 17.23 -21.17
CA ALA A 305 3.52 16.46 -21.67
C ALA A 305 3.83 15.20 -20.80
N GLY A 306 3.49 15.24 -19.51
CA GLY A 306 3.66 14.11 -18.59
C GLY A 306 2.62 13.01 -18.73
N ILE A 307 1.49 13.25 -19.39
CA ILE A 307 0.42 12.23 -19.56
C ILE A 307 0.93 10.99 -20.29
N TRP A 308 1.63 11.17 -21.39
CA TRP A 308 2.10 10.04 -22.21
C TRP A 308 3.11 9.15 -21.45
N PRO A 309 4.24 9.67 -20.90
CA PRO A 309 5.15 8.83 -20.13
C PRO A 309 4.48 8.26 -18.88
N GLY A 310 3.54 8.98 -18.27
CA GLY A 310 2.75 8.49 -17.14
C GLY A 310 1.83 7.32 -17.52
N ALA A 311 1.22 7.36 -18.69
CA ALA A 311 0.40 6.25 -19.18
C ALA A 311 1.24 5.00 -19.48
N VAL A 312 2.46 5.16 -20.01
CA VAL A 312 3.39 4.04 -20.21
C VAL A 312 3.80 3.42 -18.87
N LEU A 313 4.19 4.26 -17.91
CA LEU A 313 4.57 3.80 -16.57
C LEU A 313 3.39 3.15 -15.83
N GLY A 314 2.17 3.70 -15.96
CA GLY A 314 0.96 3.16 -15.35
C GLY A 314 0.58 1.79 -15.89
N ARG A 315 0.76 1.55 -17.21
CA ARG A 315 0.58 0.21 -17.80
C ARG A 315 1.63 -0.76 -17.28
N ALA A 316 2.91 -0.37 -17.28
CA ALA A 316 3.97 -1.21 -16.75
C ALA A 316 3.77 -1.58 -15.27
N LEU A 317 3.26 -0.64 -14.46
CA LEU A 317 2.89 -0.89 -13.07
C LEU A 317 1.74 -1.89 -12.97
N ALA A 318 0.69 -1.71 -13.75
CA ALA A 318 -0.45 -2.61 -13.77
C ALA A 318 -0.08 -4.03 -14.24
N ASP A 319 0.73 -4.14 -15.29
CA ASP A 319 1.26 -5.43 -15.75
C ASP A 319 2.13 -6.10 -14.68
N GLY A 320 2.86 -5.31 -13.91
CA GLY A 320 3.61 -5.79 -12.76
C GLY A 320 2.69 -6.32 -11.67
N LEU A 321 1.63 -5.59 -11.29
CA LEU A 321 0.64 -6.00 -10.30
C LEU A 321 -0.05 -7.32 -10.69
N VAL A 322 -0.39 -7.50 -11.96
CA VAL A 322 -0.98 -8.75 -12.46
C VAL A 322 0.03 -9.90 -12.46
N ARG A 323 1.28 -9.67 -12.88
CA ARG A 323 2.32 -10.71 -12.89
C ARG A 323 2.70 -11.23 -11.51
N HIS A 324 2.48 -10.43 -10.47
CA HIS A 324 2.76 -10.80 -9.08
C HIS A 324 1.51 -11.18 -8.29
N ASP A 325 0.40 -11.48 -8.98
CA ASP A 325 -0.89 -11.91 -8.41
C ASP A 325 -1.51 -10.92 -7.39
N ILE A 326 -1.12 -9.64 -7.47
CA ILE A 326 -1.66 -8.56 -6.63
C ILE A 326 -2.98 -8.04 -7.19
N ALA A 327 -3.12 -8.10 -8.51
CA ALA A 327 -4.33 -7.68 -9.21
C ALA A 327 -4.88 -8.83 -10.04
N PRO A 328 -6.21 -8.90 -10.22
CA PRO A 328 -6.83 -9.94 -11.02
C PRO A 328 -6.28 -9.93 -12.47
N PRO A 329 -6.12 -11.10 -13.12
CA PRO A 329 -5.55 -11.19 -14.46
C PRO A 329 -6.37 -10.49 -15.56
N ASN A 330 -7.63 -10.17 -15.28
CA ASN A 330 -8.54 -9.42 -16.14
C ASN A 330 -8.60 -7.92 -15.82
N LEU A 331 -7.66 -7.39 -15.01
CA LEU A 331 -7.57 -5.96 -14.74
C LEU A 331 -7.24 -5.21 -16.04
N THR A 332 -8.24 -4.59 -16.65
CA THR A 332 -8.04 -3.71 -17.80
C THR A 332 -7.73 -2.30 -17.33
N VAL A 333 -6.48 -1.88 -17.48
CA VAL A 333 -6.07 -0.52 -17.13
C VAL A 333 -6.22 0.39 -18.33
N SER A 334 -7.13 1.34 -18.25
CA SER A 334 -7.33 2.37 -19.27
C SER A 334 -6.91 3.74 -18.75
N ALA A 335 -6.37 4.56 -19.65
CA ALA A 335 -6.14 5.98 -19.36
C ALA A 335 -7.48 6.72 -19.42
N GLY A 336 -8.25 6.67 -18.34
CA GLY A 336 -9.52 7.37 -18.25
C GLY A 336 -9.35 8.88 -18.02
N TRP A 337 -10.47 9.59 -17.90
CA TRP A 337 -10.45 11.05 -17.72
C TRP A 337 -10.00 11.46 -16.28
N LEU A 338 -10.22 10.59 -15.28
CA LEU A 338 -9.92 10.89 -13.88
C LEU A 338 -8.39 11.06 -13.63
N PRO A 339 -7.50 10.11 -13.99
CA PRO A 339 -6.06 10.29 -13.84
C PRO A 339 -5.51 11.43 -14.71
N ILE A 340 -6.07 11.65 -15.91
CA ILE A 340 -5.67 12.76 -16.78
C ILE A 340 -5.99 14.10 -16.11
N THR A 341 -7.21 14.27 -15.62
CA THR A 341 -7.62 15.51 -14.95
C THR A 341 -6.87 15.71 -13.64
N ALA A 342 -6.65 14.65 -12.85
CA ALA A 342 -5.87 14.72 -11.61
C ALA A 342 -4.41 15.13 -11.88
N ALA A 343 -3.77 14.57 -12.91
CA ALA A 343 -2.41 14.90 -13.29
C ALA A 343 -2.28 16.36 -13.76
N VAL A 344 -3.19 16.81 -14.62
CA VAL A 344 -3.17 18.19 -15.14
C VAL A 344 -3.56 19.20 -14.07
N ALA A 345 -4.65 18.94 -13.33
CA ALA A 345 -5.10 19.84 -12.26
C ALA A 345 -4.08 19.91 -11.12
N GLY A 346 -3.50 18.76 -10.73
CA GLY A 346 -2.46 18.68 -9.72
C GLY A 346 -1.22 19.48 -10.10
N GLY A 347 -0.74 19.35 -11.32
CA GLY A 347 0.44 20.11 -11.79
C GLY A 347 0.19 21.61 -11.94
N VAL A 348 -0.99 21.99 -12.44
CA VAL A 348 -1.40 23.42 -12.50
C VAL A 348 -1.54 24.00 -11.08
N LEU A 349 -2.19 23.25 -10.18
CA LEU A 349 -2.35 23.64 -8.78
C LEU A 349 -0.98 23.79 -8.09
N ALA A 350 -0.07 22.85 -8.27
CA ALA A 350 1.28 22.90 -7.74
C ALA A 350 2.03 24.15 -8.24
N ALA A 351 1.93 24.47 -9.54
CA ALA A 351 2.53 25.65 -10.12
C ALA A 351 1.92 26.95 -9.56
N LEU A 352 0.62 27.01 -9.38
CA LEU A 352 -0.08 28.17 -8.79
C LEU A 352 0.25 28.34 -7.31
N LEU A 353 0.30 27.25 -6.52
CA LEU A 353 0.70 27.30 -5.10
C LEU A 353 2.13 27.82 -4.94
N ALA A 354 3.04 27.39 -5.83
CA ALA A 354 4.40 27.89 -5.86
C ALA A 354 4.47 29.42 -6.04
N VAL A 355 3.62 29.95 -6.90
CA VAL A 355 3.54 31.39 -7.17
C VAL A 355 2.90 32.17 -6.03
N LEU A 356 1.92 31.61 -5.34
CA LEU A 356 1.25 32.28 -4.22
C LEU A 356 2.23 32.71 -3.11
N GLY A 357 3.19 31.83 -2.80
CA GLY A 357 4.24 32.11 -1.80
C GLY A 357 5.33 33.07 -2.30
N ALA A 358 5.93 32.74 -3.42
CA ALA A 358 7.05 33.50 -3.98
C ALA A 358 6.58 34.81 -4.64
N GLY A 359 5.47 34.81 -5.36
CA GLY A 359 4.92 35.98 -6.07
C GLY A 359 4.41 37.08 -5.14
N ARG A 360 3.86 36.73 -3.96
CA ARG A 360 3.50 37.74 -2.93
C ARG A 360 4.69 38.52 -2.42
N ARG A 361 5.87 37.87 -2.31
CA ARG A 361 7.13 38.57 -1.92
C ARG A 361 7.68 39.38 -3.07
N ALA A 362 7.84 38.81 -4.24
CA ALA A 362 8.38 39.47 -5.41
C ALA A 362 7.58 40.72 -5.80
N SER A 363 6.24 40.67 -5.70
CA SER A 363 5.37 41.81 -6.02
C SER A 363 5.43 42.96 -5.03
N ARG A 364 6.03 42.78 -3.84
CA ARG A 364 6.17 43.83 -2.79
C ARG A 364 7.57 44.39 -2.68
N VAL A 365 8.53 43.97 -3.51
CA VAL A 365 9.90 44.50 -3.51
C VAL A 365 9.85 45.97 -3.92
N PRO A 366 10.43 46.91 -3.13
CA PRO A 366 10.49 48.34 -3.48
C PRO A 366 11.33 48.58 -4.75
N PRO A 367 10.96 49.51 -5.64
CA PRO A 367 11.73 49.82 -6.84
C PRO A 367 13.17 50.22 -6.56
N THR A 368 13.42 50.87 -5.41
CA THR A 368 14.74 51.31 -4.93
C THR A 368 15.72 50.15 -4.70
N HIS A 369 15.22 48.92 -4.40
CA HIS A 369 16.08 47.76 -4.25
C HIS A 369 16.77 47.30 -5.56
N ALA A 370 16.27 47.74 -6.72
CA ALA A 370 16.91 47.47 -8.01
C ALA A 370 18.22 48.22 -8.17
N LEU A 371 18.38 49.36 -7.43
CA LEU A 371 19.51 50.27 -7.50
C LEU A 371 20.58 50.00 -6.42
N THR A 372 20.25 49.33 -5.32
CA THR A 372 21.19 49.02 -4.24
C THR A 372 21.70 47.58 -4.37
N GLN A 373 22.99 47.44 -4.70
CA GLN A 373 23.65 46.13 -4.81
C GLN A 373 23.96 45.42 -3.47
N ALA A 374 23.75 46.09 -2.35
CA ALA A 374 24.03 45.61 -1.00
C ALA A 374 22.71 45.27 -0.29
N ALA A 375 22.11 44.13 -0.62
CA ALA A 375 20.99 43.61 0.16
C ALA A 375 21.52 42.90 1.41
N VAL A 376 21.44 43.57 2.54
CA VAL A 376 21.47 42.89 3.84
C VAL A 376 20.30 41.88 3.89
N GLU A 377 20.57 40.60 4.11
CA GLU A 377 19.51 39.57 4.18
C GLU A 377 18.50 39.96 5.27
N PRO A 378 17.19 40.15 4.93
CA PRO A 378 16.21 40.51 5.92
C PRO A 378 15.85 39.25 6.70
N ARG A 379 15.60 39.39 8.00
CA ARG A 379 15.12 38.42 9.01
C ARG A 379 15.25 36.96 8.61
N LEU A 380 15.89 36.12 9.41
CA LEU A 380 16.14 34.69 9.22
C LEU A 380 14.88 33.89 8.83
N LEU A 381 13.77 34.16 9.51
CA LEU A 381 12.46 33.53 9.26
C LEU A 381 11.39 34.60 9.04
N GLY A 382 10.66 34.46 7.93
CA GLY A 382 9.41 35.21 7.75
C GLY A 382 8.28 34.53 8.54
N PRO A 383 7.25 35.29 9.00
CA PRO A 383 6.17 34.73 9.82
C PRO A 383 5.47 33.54 9.17
N GLY A 384 5.23 33.52 7.88
CA GLY A 384 4.59 32.42 7.17
C GLY A 384 5.39 31.11 7.20
N ARG A 385 6.72 31.15 7.17
CA ARG A 385 7.57 29.94 7.30
C ARG A 385 7.62 29.44 8.74
N ALA A 386 7.64 30.34 9.71
CA ALA A 386 7.59 29.98 11.12
C ALA A 386 6.25 29.30 11.45
N ILE A 387 5.13 29.90 11.05
CA ILE A 387 3.80 29.33 11.24
C ILE A 387 3.68 27.98 10.51
N GLY A 388 4.09 27.90 9.24
CA GLY A 388 4.04 26.64 8.47
C GLY A 388 4.88 25.53 9.09
N GLY A 389 6.08 25.86 9.61
CA GLY A 389 6.93 24.92 10.30
C GLY A 389 6.34 24.44 11.64
N LEU A 390 5.74 25.33 12.41
CA LEU A 390 5.07 24.98 13.67
C LEU A 390 3.80 24.16 13.46
N VAL A 391 2.98 24.49 12.45
CA VAL A 391 1.79 23.70 12.09
C VAL A 391 2.19 22.30 11.64
N ALA A 392 3.27 22.19 10.86
CA ALA A 392 3.77 20.87 10.45
C ALA A 392 4.29 20.06 11.65
N LEU A 393 5.01 20.66 12.60
CA LEU A 393 5.44 20.01 13.83
C LEU A 393 4.24 19.58 14.69
N ALA A 394 3.24 20.45 14.82
CA ALA A 394 2.01 20.14 15.55
C ALA A 394 1.23 19.00 14.89
N GLY A 395 1.23 18.89 13.55
CA GLY A 395 0.64 17.78 12.81
C GLY A 395 1.41 16.47 12.96
N ALA A 396 2.74 16.51 13.08
CA ALA A 396 3.56 15.32 13.30
C ALA A 396 3.34 14.68 14.68
N THR A 397 3.07 15.48 15.71
CA THR A 397 2.97 15.01 17.10
C THR A 397 1.88 13.96 17.34
N PRO A 398 0.60 14.18 16.91
CA PRO A 398 -0.44 13.16 17.07
C PRO A 398 -0.16 11.91 16.24
N LEU A 399 0.45 12.04 15.04
CA LEU A 399 0.82 10.89 14.23
C LEU A 399 1.88 10.02 14.89
N LEU A 400 2.87 10.63 15.57
CA LEU A 400 3.85 9.90 16.38
C LEU A 400 3.18 9.12 17.51
N ALA A 401 2.18 9.72 18.17
CA ALA A 401 1.43 9.05 19.24
C ALA A 401 0.62 7.87 18.67
N VAL A 402 -0.06 8.05 17.54
CA VAL A 402 -0.79 6.96 16.86
C VAL A 402 0.16 5.87 16.42
N ALA A 403 1.30 6.22 15.82
CA ALA A 403 2.31 5.23 15.41
C ALA A 403 2.83 4.39 16.58
N ALA A 404 2.93 4.97 17.77
CA ALA A 404 3.43 4.27 18.97
C ALA A 404 2.37 3.38 19.65
N THR A 405 1.08 3.65 19.43
CA THR A 405 -0.01 2.99 20.17
C THR A 405 -0.83 2.02 19.31
N THR A 406 -0.80 2.14 17.98
CA THR A 406 -1.57 1.26 17.08
C THR A 406 -1.02 -0.16 17.09
N SER A 407 -1.93 -1.14 17.03
CA SER A 407 -1.57 -2.57 16.90
C SER A 407 -1.51 -3.05 15.44
N ALA A 408 -2.11 -2.29 14.51
CA ALA A 408 -2.15 -2.64 13.10
C ALA A 408 -0.84 -2.22 12.41
N PRO A 409 -0.05 -3.16 11.83
CA PRO A 409 1.23 -2.86 11.19
C PRO A 409 1.11 -1.83 10.06
N ASP A 410 0.04 -1.95 9.25
CA ASP A 410 -0.18 -1.07 8.11
C ASP A 410 -0.50 0.37 8.53
N THR A 411 -1.33 0.53 9.57
CA THR A 411 -1.64 1.83 10.16
C THR A 411 -0.39 2.46 10.80
N ALA A 412 0.44 1.65 11.47
CA ALA A 412 1.70 2.10 12.05
C ALA A 412 2.69 2.57 10.96
N ALA A 413 2.81 1.83 9.86
CA ALA A 413 3.65 2.20 8.73
C ALA A 413 3.14 3.48 8.05
N ALA A 414 1.85 3.57 7.75
CA ALA A 414 1.25 4.76 7.13
C ALA A 414 1.40 6.02 8.00
N THR A 415 1.22 5.89 9.32
CA THR A 415 1.44 7.03 10.24
C THR A 415 2.90 7.43 10.36
N ALA A 416 3.85 6.48 10.27
CA ALA A 416 5.28 6.78 10.22
C ALA A 416 5.64 7.55 8.93
N GLU A 417 5.10 7.16 7.80
CA GLU A 417 5.29 7.85 6.52
C GLU A 417 4.71 9.28 6.54
N MET A 418 3.49 9.44 7.06
CA MET A 418 2.89 10.76 7.26
C MET A 418 3.69 11.62 8.21
N THR A 419 4.21 11.05 9.30
CA THR A 419 5.09 11.74 10.24
C THR A 419 6.35 12.24 9.56
N ALA A 420 7.02 11.39 8.78
CA ALA A 420 8.21 11.80 8.02
C ALA A 420 7.89 12.96 7.07
N LEU A 421 6.74 12.92 6.41
CA LEU A 421 6.26 13.95 5.51
C LEU A 421 6.09 15.31 6.22
N PHE A 422 5.39 15.33 7.35
CA PHE A 422 5.20 16.52 8.18
C PHE A 422 6.53 17.06 8.71
N LEU A 423 7.45 16.19 9.13
CA LEU A 423 8.78 16.57 9.59
C LEU A 423 9.64 17.16 8.47
N VAL A 424 9.57 16.62 7.25
CA VAL A 424 10.24 17.19 6.07
C VAL A 424 9.74 18.60 5.80
N VAL A 425 8.43 18.85 5.86
CA VAL A 425 7.85 20.19 5.71
C VAL A 425 8.32 21.11 6.83
N ALA A 426 8.28 20.64 8.06
CA ALA A 426 8.70 21.41 9.24
C ALA A 426 10.16 21.84 9.12
N VAL A 427 11.07 20.89 8.85
CA VAL A 427 12.50 21.16 8.69
C VAL A 427 12.77 22.00 7.44
N GLY A 428 12.04 21.81 6.34
CA GLY A 428 12.13 22.64 5.14
C GLY A 428 11.73 24.10 5.39
N CYS A 429 10.69 24.32 6.21
CA CYS A 429 10.28 25.66 6.64
C CYS A 429 11.27 26.30 7.62
N LEU A 430 11.75 25.53 8.60
CA LEU A 430 12.67 25.97 9.64
C LEU A 430 14.15 25.89 9.21
N GLY A 431 14.42 25.47 7.98
CA GLY A 431 15.75 25.20 7.44
C GLY A 431 16.81 26.27 7.65
N PRO A 432 16.50 27.59 7.56
CA PRO A 432 17.49 28.64 7.86
C PRO A 432 18.00 28.62 9.30
N ILE A 433 17.14 28.22 10.27
CA ILE A 433 17.58 28.04 11.66
C ILE A 433 18.52 26.84 11.74
N VAL A 434 18.11 25.72 11.12
CA VAL A 434 18.89 24.46 11.11
C VAL A 434 20.26 24.71 10.47
N ALA A 435 20.32 25.43 9.34
CA ALA A 435 21.56 25.78 8.67
C ALA A 435 22.46 26.66 9.56
N ARG A 436 21.86 27.56 10.34
CA ARG A 436 22.62 28.44 11.28
C ARG A 436 23.19 27.63 12.45
N VAL A 437 22.41 26.71 12.99
CA VAL A 437 22.87 25.78 14.05
C VAL A 437 24.01 24.92 13.51
N ALA A 438 23.83 24.32 12.33
CA ALA A 438 24.87 23.53 11.67
C ALA A 438 26.15 24.34 11.43
N ALA A 439 26.02 25.60 11.03
CA ALA A 439 27.17 26.53 10.87
C ALA A 439 27.89 26.81 12.20
N GLY A 440 27.16 26.92 13.30
CA GLY A 440 27.72 27.07 14.65
C GLY A 440 28.52 25.84 15.11
N VAL A 441 27.96 24.64 14.86
CA VAL A 441 28.55 23.38 15.31
C VAL A 441 29.69 22.92 14.39
N LEU A 442 29.48 22.92 13.08
CA LEU A 442 30.46 22.40 12.11
C LEU A 442 31.51 23.45 11.68
N GLY A 443 31.20 24.76 11.77
CA GLY A 443 32.08 25.81 11.32
C GLY A 443 33.46 25.82 11.94
N PRO A 444 33.60 25.72 13.28
CA PRO A 444 34.92 25.69 13.93
C PRO A 444 35.77 24.50 13.52
N ALA A 445 35.15 23.32 13.35
CA ALA A 445 35.85 22.13 12.92
C ALA A 445 36.35 22.26 11.47
N LEU A 446 35.53 22.81 10.57
CA LEU A 446 35.91 23.04 9.18
C LEU A 446 37.03 24.05 9.03
N ALA A 447 36.99 25.15 9.80
CA ALA A 447 38.03 26.14 9.78
C ALA A 447 39.40 25.59 10.22
N ARG A 448 39.40 24.60 11.15
CA ARG A 448 40.62 23.89 11.57
C ARG A 448 41.11 22.89 10.51
N LEU A 449 40.21 22.15 9.85
CA LEU A 449 40.55 21.16 8.84
C LEU A 449 41.08 21.79 7.53
N SER A 450 40.60 22.99 7.18
CA SER A 450 41.05 23.73 5.99
C SER A 450 41.03 25.24 6.26
N PRO A 451 42.18 25.81 6.58
CA PRO A 451 42.26 27.22 7.00
C PRO A 451 41.70 28.24 6.01
N VAL A 452 41.80 27.99 4.71
CA VAL A 452 41.26 28.88 3.67
C VAL A 452 39.90 28.38 3.16
N GLY A 453 39.83 27.15 2.63
CA GLY A 453 38.62 26.64 1.98
C GLY A 453 37.50 26.35 2.97
N GLY A 454 37.81 25.77 4.13
CA GLY A 454 36.85 25.46 5.19
C GLY A 454 36.38 26.71 5.91
N PHE A 455 37.29 27.67 6.16
CA PHE A 455 36.92 28.97 6.72
C PHE A 455 35.95 29.73 5.82
N LEU A 456 36.24 29.85 4.52
CA LEU A 456 35.36 30.53 3.57
C LEU A 456 34.00 29.80 3.44
N ALA A 457 34.00 28.47 3.39
CA ALA A 457 32.76 27.67 3.34
C ALA A 457 31.91 27.89 4.61
N SER A 458 32.52 27.89 5.80
CA SER A 458 31.80 28.11 7.05
C SER A 458 31.25 29.54 7.18
N SER A 459 31.99 30.52 6.70
CA SER A 459 31.57 31.93 6.64
C SER A 459 30.38 32.11 5.69
N ASN A 460 30.44 31.47 4.51
CA ASN A 460 29.32 31.43 3.57
C ASN A 460 28.07 30.73 4.14
N LEU A 461 28.25 29.68 4.91
CA LEU A 461 27.12 29.00 5.56
C LEU A 461 26.41 29.89 6.58
N ARG A 462 27.18 30.73 7.31
CA ARG A 462 26.62 31.68 8.27
C ARG A 462 25.90 32.85 7.59
N THR A 463 26.40 33.34 6.46
CA THR A 463 25.84 34.49 5.75
C THR A 463 24.73 34.13 4.77
N ALA A 464 24.79 32.97 4.11
CA ALA A 464 23.83 32.53 3.11
C ALA A 464 22.95 31.33 3.57
N THR A 465 22.47 31.38 4.82
CA THR A 465 21.73 30.27 5.44
C THR A 465 20.52 29.78 4.65
N ARG A 466 19.78 30.70 3.99
CA ARG A 466 18.62 30.35 3.15
C ARG A 466 19.01 29.51 1.92
N ARG A 467 20.15 29.83 1.31
CA ARG A 467 20.66 29.13 0.14
C ARG A 467 21.06 27.69 0.51
N PHE A 468 21.81 27.54 1.61
CA PHE A 468 22.19 26.21 2.11
C PHE A 468 20.98 25.38 2.50
N SER A 469 20.01 25.96 3.18
CA SER A 469 18.73 25.28 3.49
C SER A 469 18.02 24.83 2.21
N SER A 470 17.89 25.70 1.20
CA SER A 470 17.21 25.33 -0.05
C SER A 470 17.97 24.25 -0.83
N ALA A 471 19.30 24.22 -0.72
CA ALA A 471 20.14 23.20 -1.36
C ALA A 471 20.06 21.85 -0.65
N SER A 472 20.01 21.82 0.68
CA SER A 472 19.96 20.56 1.46
C SER A 472 18.55 19.96 1.53
N THR A 473 17.49 20.77 1.36
CA THR A 473 16.10 20.31 1.52
C THR A 473 15.70 19.17 0.55
N PRO A 474 15.98 19.23 -0.78
CA PRO A 474 15.65 18.11 -1.66
C PRO A 474 16.41 16.83 -1.31
N LEU A 475 17.67 16.95 -0.89
CA LEU A 475 18.48 15.81 -0.48
C LEU A 475 17.95 15.18 0.83
N MET A 476 17.60 16.02 1.79
CA MET A 476 16.93 15.61 3.02
C MET A 476 15.61 14.87 2.74
N LEU A 477 14.78 15.42 1.83
CA LEU A 477 13.53 14.77 1.43
C LEU A 477 13.79 13.39 0.83
N THR A 478 14.75 13.28 -0.09
CA THR A 478 15.11 12.00 -0.72
C THR A 478 15.49 10.96 0.33
N VAL A 479 16.41 11.30 1.22
CA VAL A 479 16.90 10.36 2.24
C VAL A 479 15.81 10.04 3.27
N ALA A 480 15.09 11.06 3.77
CA ALA A 480 14.02 10.87 4.75
C ALA A 480 12.94 9.92 4.23
N MET A 481 12.40 10.21 3.03
CA MET A 481 11.30 9.42 2.47
C MET A 481 11.76 8.02 2.04
N SER A 482 12.91 7.90 1.39
CA SER A 482 13.42 6.59 0.96
C SER A 482 13.76 5.69 2.16
N CYS A 483 14.40 6.24 3.20
CA CYS A 483 14.69 5.48 4.41
C CYS A 483 13.42 5.12 5.19
N THR A 484 12.47 6.06 5.34
CA THR A 484 11.22 5.77 6.06
C THR A 484 10.42 4.69 5.35
N LEU A 485 10.22 4.81 4.03
CA LEU A 485 9.45 3.85 3.26
C LEU A 485 10.10 2.45 3.23
N LEU A 486 11.39 2.39 2.96
CA LEU A 486 12.10 1.12 2.86
C LEU A 486 12.25 0.45 4.24
N PHE A 487 12.58 1.24 5.27
CA PHE A 487 12.83 0.67 6.59
C PHE A 487 11.56 0.46 7.41
N SER A 488 10.42 1.06 7.05
CA SER A 488 9.12 0.66 7.60
C SER A 488 8.76 -0.75 7.16
N THR A 489 8.91 -1.06 5.87
CA THR A 489 8.65 -2.40 5.33
C THR A 489 9.62 -3.44 5.87
N THR A 490 10.95 -3.17 5.86
CA THR A 490 11.94 -4.13 6.37
C THR A 490 11.82 -4.37 7.88
N THR A 491 11.46 -3.34 8.66
CA THR A 491 11.21 -3.48 10.11
C THR A 491 9.97 -4.33 10.37
N THR A 492 8.90 -4.11 9.63
CA THR A 492 7.67 -4.90 9.72
C THR A 492 7.92 -6.35 9.35
N ASP A 493 8.56 -6.60 8.19
CA ASP A 493 8.90 -7.95 7.74
C ASP A 493 9.81 -8.70 8.72
N HIS A 494 10.78 -8.00 9.30
CA HIS A 494 11.68 -8.57 10.30
C HIS A 494 10.93 -8.93 11.59
N ALA A 495 10.07 -8.03 12.08
CA ALA A 495 9.24 -8.25 13.27
C ALA A 495 8.29 -9.44 13.09
N VAL A 496 7.60 -9.50 11.94
CA VAL A 496 6.72 -10.63 11.58
C VAL A 496 7.52 -11.93 11.52
N THR A 497 8.69 -11.91 10.88
CA THR A 497 9.53 -13.10 10.75
C THR A 497 10.02 -13.59 12.11
N GLN A 498 10.51 -12.71 12.97
CA GLN A 498 10.94 -13.05 14.32
C GLN A 498 9.80 -13.63 15.17
N GLN A 499 8.63 -12.98 15.17
CA GLN A 499 7.48 -13.49 15.93
C GLN A 499 7.01 -14.84 15.39
N ARG A 500 7.01 -15.06 14.07
CA ARG A 500 6.65 -16.34 13.46
C ARG A 500 7.65 -17.44 13.84
N GLN A 501 8.94 -17.17 13.74
CA GLN A 501 9.96 -18.15 14.15
C GLN A 501 9.85 -18.50 15.62
N ALA A 502 9.49 -17.54 16.47
CA ALA A 502 9.25 -17.78 17.88
C ALA A 502 7.92 -18.48 18.16
N ALA A 503 6.86 -18.15 17.43
CA ALA A 503 5.53 -18.72 17.61
C ALA A 503 5.41 -20.14 17.05
N LEU A 504 6.04 -20.42 15.90
CA LEU A 504 5.95 -21.67 15.17
C LEU A 504 7.25 -22.49 15.41
N SER A 505 7.35 -23.10 16.57
CA SER A 505 8.51 -23.89 16.99
C SER A 505 8.34 -25.39 16.67
N GLY A 506 7.29 -25.78 15.96
CA GLY A 506 7.05 -27.16 15.51
C GLY A 506 8.16 -27.66 14.58
N ASP A 507 8.40 -28.98 14.62
CA ASP A 507 9.47 -29.62 13.83
C ASP A 507 9.06 -29.70 12.34
N LEU A 508 7.75 -29.92 12.08
CA LEU A 508 7.19 -30.09 10.75
C LEU A 508 5.89 -29.26 10.59
N ALA A 509 5.57 -28.89 9.36
CA ALA A 509 4.28 -28.35 8.97
C ALA A 509 3.66 -29.14 7.83
N VAL A 510 2.38 -29.44 7.96
CA VAL A 510 1.60 -30.09 6.92
C VAL A 510 0.66 -29.05 6.31
N ARG A 511 0.69 -28.92 4.99
CA ARG A 511 -0.10 -27.96 4.21
C ARG A 511 -0.70 -28.64 2.99
N SER A 512 -1.63 -27.94 2.32
CA SER A 512 -2.16 -28.36 1.02
C SER A 512 -1.56 -27.50 -0.10
N THR A 513 -1.35 -28.12 -1.27
CA THR A 513 -1.12 -27.38 -2.53
C THR A 513 -2.44 -26.92 -3.17
N GLY A 514 -3.58 -27.34 -2.63
CA GLY A 514 -4.93 -26.96 -3.03
C GLY A 514 -5.57 -26.02 -2.00
N PRO A 515 -6.92 -25.99 -1.94
CA PRO A 515 -7.67 -25.01 -1.14
C PRO A 515 -7.51 -25.16 0.37
N GLY A 516 -6.92 -26.22 0.87
CA GLY A 516 -6.71 -26.51 2.29
C GLY A 516 -6.75 -27.99 2.60
N LEU A 517 -6.69 -28.35 3.89
CA LEU A 517 -6.74 -29.73 4.39
C LEU A 517 -8.07 -29.99 5.09
N PRO A 518 -8.71 -31.14 4.86
CA PRO A 518 -9.88 -31.58 5.67
C PRO A 518 -9.54 -31.62 7.16
N ALA A 519 -10.51 -31.32 8.02
CA ALA A 519 -10.33 -31.37 9.48
C ALA A 519 -9.86 -32.74 9.97
N ALA A 520 -10.31 -33.83 9.33
CA ALA A 520 -9.89 -35.22 9.63
C ALA A 520 -8.37 -35.44 9.48
N THR A 521 -7.68 -34.62 8.64
CA THR A 521 -6.22 -34.71 8.46
C THR A 521 -5.48 -34.44 9.77
N LEU A 522 -5.99 -33.56 10.63
CA LEU A 522 -5.38 -33.27 11.93
C LEU A 522 -5.44 -34.48 12.87
N ALA A 523 -6.58 -35.19 12.88
CA ALA A 523 -6.75 -36.44 13.68
C ALA A 523 -5.80 -37.55 13.18
N ASP A 524 -5.71 -37.73 11.85
CA ASP A 524 -4.79 -38.69 11.25
C ASP A 524 -3.32 -38.32 11.48
N ALA A 525 -2.98 -37.06 11.44
CA ALA A 525 -1.64 -36.58 11.76
C ALA A 525 -1.27 -36.84 13.22
N ARG A 526 -2.21 -36.66 14.16
CA ARG A 526 -2.02 -36.98 15.59
C ARG A 526 -1.83 -38.47 15.83
N ALA A 527 -2.55 -39.31 15.06
CA ALA A 527 -2.44 -40.74 15.15
C ALA A 527 -1.19 -41.33 14.47
N THR A 528 -0.44 -40.52 13.74
CA THR A 528 0.78 -40.95 13.02
C THR A 528 1.91 -41.29 14.02
N PRO A 529 2.47 -42.55 13.98
CA PRO A 529 3.55 -42.95 14.88
C PRO A 529 4.74 -41.99 14.79
N GLY A 530 5.28 -41.57 15.96
CA GLY A 530 6.38 -40.62 16.06
C GLY A 530 5.95 -39.16 16.17
N VAL A 531 4.71 -38.83 15.96
CA VAL A 531 4.11 -37.53 16.25
C VAL A 531 3.80 -37.43 17.75
N ARG A 532 4.35 -36.42 18.42
CA ARG A 532 4.04 -36.16 19.84
C ARG A 532 2.78 -35.33 19.99
N SER A 533 2.64 -34.32 19.16
CA SER A 533 1.46 -33.46 19.14
C SER A 533 1.30 -32.77 17.79
N ALA A 534 0.06 -32.44 17.42
CA ALA A 534 -0.24 -31.67 16.23
C ALA A 534 -1.39 -30.68 16.51
N VAL A 535 -1.27 -29.49 15.92
CA VAL A 535 -2.21 -28.37 16.08
C VAL A 535 -2.59 -27.83 14.72
N GLY A 536 -3.88 -27.64 14.48
CA GLY A 536 -4.42 -27.01 13.27
C GLY A 536 -4.54 -25.49 13.44
N LEU A 537 -4.10 -24.75 12.42
CA LEU A 537 -4.25 -23.32 12.30
C LEU A 537 -5.03 -23.01 11.03
N THR A 538 -6.10 -22.21 11.16
CA THR A 538 -6.89 -21.74 10.01
C THR A 538 -7.05 -20.22 10.10
N PRO A 539 -6.57 -19.47 9.11
CA PRO A 539 -6.75 -18.02 9.09
C PRO A 539 -8.23 -17.68 8.96
N THR A 540 -8.66 -16.67 9.69
CA THR A 540 -9.99 -16.08 9.63
C THR A 540 -9.92 -14.61 10.04
N THR A 541 -11.04 -13.92 10.04
CA THR A 541 -11.15 -12.54 10.52
C THR A 541 -12.30 -12.42 11.50
N LEU A 542 -12.22 -11.44 12.38
CA LEU A 542 -13.37 -10.92 13.10
C LEU A 542 -13.76 -9.59 12.45
N GLY A 543 -15.06 -9.34 12.31
CA GLY A 543 -15.55 -8.06 11.84
C GLY A 543 -15.29 -6.94 12.86
N PRO A 544 -15.61 -5.68 12.53
CA PRO A 544 -15.50 -4.54 13.42
C PRO A 544 -16.22 -4.81 14.75
N SER A 545 -15.47 -5.08 15.80
CA SER A 545 -16.01 -5.55 17.08
C SER A 545 -15.14 -5.13 18.24
N LEU A 546 -15.59 -5.41 19.44
CA LEU A 546 -14.94 -5.04 20.71
C LEU A 546 -14.93 -3.52 21.00
N GLY A 547 -15.69 -2.70 20.22
CA GLY A 547 -15.79 -1.26 20.41
C GLY A 547 -14.49 -0.47 20.19
N ILE A 548 -13.52 -1.07 19.48
CA ILE A 548 -12.14 -0.57 19.44
C ILE A 548 -11.66 -0.34 18.01
N SER A 549 -12.22 -1.03 17.03
CA SER A 549 -11.78 -0.95 15.64
C SER A 549 -12.97 -0.95 14.68
N ASP A 550 -12.96 0.00 13.77
CA ASP A 550 -13.85 0.04 12.61
C ASP A 550 -13.31 -0.85 11.46
N GLU A 551 -12.23 -1.61 11.69
CA GLU A 551 -11.58 -2.49 10.73
C GLU A 551 -11.71 -3.94 11.14
N ASN A 552 -11.57 -4.85 10.16
CA ASN A 552 -11.47 -6.28 10.43
C ASN A 552 -10.25 -6.61 11.28
N ILE A 553 -10.43 -7.53 12.21
CA ILE A 553 -9.37 -8.00 13.11
C ILE A 553 -8.83 -9.33 12.58
N PRO A 554 -7.56 -9.42 12.20
CA PRO A 554 -6.94 -10.68 11.80
C PRO A 554 -7.01 -11.69 12.96
N ALA A 555 -7.51 -12.88 12.68
CA ALA A 555 -7.69 -13.94 13.67
C ALA A 555 -7.29 -15.31 13.10
N GLN A 556 -7.07 -16.26 13.99
CA GLN A 556 -6.85 -17.65 13.62
C GLN A 556 -7.75 -18.58 14.43
N ILE A 557 -8.23 -19.61 13.81
CA ILE A 557 -8.90 -20.71 14.49
C ILE A 557 -7.81 -21.72 14.89
N LEU A 558 -7.78 -22.05 16.18
CA LEU A 558 -6.78 -22.93 16.76
C LEU A 558 -7.44 -24.26 17.16
N ASP A 559 -7.17 -25.32 16.41
CA ASP A 559 -7.64 -26.65 16.71
C ASP A 559 -6.54 -27.48 17.38
N GLY A 560 -6.75 -27.81 18.66
CA GLY A 560 -5.85 -28.67 19.41
C GLY A 560 -5.18 -28.03 20.63
N GLY A 561 -5.52 -26.82 20.96
CA GLY A 561 -5.03 -26.14 22.16
C GLY A 561 -3.52 -25.87 22.13
N GLN A 562 -2.83 -26.11 23.24
CA GLN A 562 -1.36 -26.03 23.33
C GLN A 562 -0.75 -27.33 22.80
N GLY A 563 0.14 -27.24 21.81
CA GLY A 563 0.82 -28.40 21.25
C GLY A 563 1.46 -28.10 19.89
N GLY A 564 1.96 -29.12 19.20
CA GLY A 564 2.50 -29.00 17.84
C GLY A 564 3.69 -28.06 17.68
N GLY A 565 4.27 -27.58 18.79
CA GLY A 565 5.30 -26.56 18.76
C GLY A 565 4.75 -25.14 18.55
N LEU A 566 3.47 -24.91 18.90
CA LEU A 566 2.90 -23.56 18.92
C LEU A 566 3.21 -22.88 20.26
N ASP A 567 3.87 -21.72 20.20
CA ASP A 567 4.07 -20.81 21.31
C ASP A 567 3.51 -19.43 20.98
N ALA A 568 2.34 -19.13 21.56
CA ALA A 568 1.70 -17.83 21.36
C ALA A 568 2.27 -16.71 22.24
N GLY A 569 3.16 -17.02 23.19
CA GLY A 569 3.62 -16.07 24.20
C GLY A 569 2.49 -15.68 25.14
N VAL A 570 1.79 -16.68 25.72
CA VAL A 570 0.69 -16.47 26.66
C VAL A 570 1.19 -15.79 27.92
N THR A 571 0.56 -14.69 28.28
CA THR A 571 0.92 -13.88 29.47
C THR A 571 -0.11 -14.03 30.59
N ALA A 572 -1.33 -14.42 30.29
CA ALA A 572 -2.37 -14.72 31.26
C ALA A 572 -3.33 -15.77 30.69
N GLY A 573 -3.86 -16.64 31.55
CA GLY A 573 -4.76 -17.73 31.16
C GLY A 573 -4.05 -18.90 30.50
N SER A 574 -4.80 -19.69 29.69
CA SER A 574 -4.27 -20.87 29.02
C SER A 574 -5.01 -21.16 27.71
N LEU A 575 -4.26 -21.46 26.63
CA LEU A 575 -4.83 -21.91 25.35
C LEU A 575 -5.46 -23.33 25.45
N ALA A 576 -5.14 -24.10 26.47
CA ALA A 576 -5.81 -25.39 26.69
C ALA A 576 -7.31 -25.23 27.01
N ALA A 577 -7.71 -24.06 27.51
CA ALA A 577 -9.11 -23.71 27.76
C ALA A 577 -9.85 -23.18 26.52
N LEU A 578 -9.21 -23.10 25.35
CA LEU A 578 -9.80 -22.58 24.11
C LEU A 578 -10.70 -23.63 23.49
N ARG A 579 -11.94 -23.71 23.97
CA ARG A 579 -13.00 -24.68 23.55
C ARG A 579 -14.37 -24.04 23.69
N GLY A 580 -15.34 -24.47 22.85
CA GLY A 580 -16.70 -23.90 22.89
C GLY A 580 -16.71 -22.41 22.51
N ASN A 581 -17.49 -21.62 23.19
CA ASN A 581 -17.63 -20.17 22.94
C ASN A 581 -16.52 -19.36 23.63
N THR A 582 -15.24 -19.65 23.32
CA THR A 582 -14.11 -19.00 23.94
C THR A 582 -13.16 -18.37 22.92
N ILE A 583 -12.43 -17.36 23.37
CA ILE A 583 -11.48 -16.58 22.55
C ILE A 583 -10.22 -16.30 23.37
N ALA A 584 -9.07 -16.29 22.69
CA ALA A 584 -7.87 -15.70 23.25
C ALA A 584 -7.57 -14.38 22.50
N LEU A 585 -7.18 -13.34 23.24
CA LEU A 585 -6.93 -12.00 22.68
C LEU A 585 -5.44 -11.66 22.74
N GLY A 586 -4.98 -10.99 21.70
CA GLY A 586 -3.71 -10.30 21.75
C GLY A 586 -3.70 -9.24 22.85
N ARG A 587 -2.57 -9.10 23.56
CA ARG A 587 -2.44 -8.18 24.71
C ARG A 587 -2.99 -6.79 24.42
N ARG A 588 -2.61 -6.17 23.31
CA ARG A 588 -3.07 -4.82 22.98
C ARG A 588 -4.58 -4.73 22.77
N ARG A 589 -5.18 -5.77 22.16
CA ARG A 589 -6.64 -5.83 21.98
C ARG A 589 -7.34 -6.01 23.32
N ALA A 590 -6.78 -6.86 24.19
CA ALA A 590 -7.30 -7.05 25.53
C ALA A 590 -7.23 -5.74 26.34
N ASP A 591 -6.09 -5.03 26.30
CA ASP A 591 -5.89 -3.77 26.98
C ASP A 591 -6.85 -2.68 26.45
N ALA A 592 -7.01 -2.57 25.13
CA ALA A 592 -7.91 -1.62 24.50
C ALA A 592 -9.38 -1.93 24.79
N ALA A 593 -9.78 -3.23 24.78
CA ALA A 593 -11.11 -3.68 25.19
C ALA A 593 -11.33 -3.63 26.72
N ARG A 594 -10.27 -3.40 27.50
CA ARG A 594 -10.26 -3.57 28.95
C ARG A 594 -10.73 -4.95 29.40
N ALA A 595 -10.48 -5.97 28.56
CA ALA A 595 -10.92 -7.32 28.78
C ALA A 595 -9.93 -8.11 29.64
N ARG A 596 -10.45 -8.87 30.59
CA ARG A 596 -9.71 -9.76 31.50
C ARG A 596 -10.08 -11.21 31.25
N ILE A 597 -9.28 -12.14 31.77
CA ILE A 597 -9.61 -13.55 31.75
C ILE A 597 -10.95 -13.78 32.46
N GLY A 598 -11.86 -14.52 31.81
CA GLY A 598 -13.21 -14.80 32.29
C GLY A 598 -14.28 -13.81 31.77
N ASP A 599 -13.90 -12.66 31.26
CA ASP A 599 -14.87 -11.70 30.74
C ASP A 599 -15.56 -12.21 29.48
N ARG A 600 -16.84 -11.90 29.31
CA ARG A 600 -17.61 -12.13 28.09
C ARG A 600 -17.55 -10.89 27.20
N VAL A 601 -16.93 -11.02 26.06
CA VAL A 601 -16.79 -9.94 25.08
C VAL A 601 -17.74 -10.16 23.90
N ALA A 602 -18.34 -9.08 23.40
CA ALA A 602 -19.14 -9.12 22.19
C ALA A 602 -18.19 -9.15 20.97
N VAL A 603 -18.34 -10.14 20.12
CA VAL A 603 -17.54 -10.31 18.91
C VAL A 603 -18.44 -10.44 17.68
N MET A 604 -17.99 -9.87 16.57
CA MET A 604 -18.56 -10.11 15.26
C MET A 604 -17.66 -11.08 14.52
N LEU A 605 -18.18 -12.26 14.16
CA LEU A 605 -17.46 -13.22 13.35
C LEU A 605 -17.27 -12.68 11.94
N GLY A 606 -16.37 -13.30 11.19
CA GLY A 606 -16.01 -12.84 9.85
C GLY A 606 -17.16 -12.78 8.85
N ASP A 607 -18.23 -13.53 9.05
CA ASP A 607 -19.46 -13.56 8.26
C ASP A 607 -20.52 -12.53 8.70
N GLY A 608 -20.17 -11.65 9.67
CA GLY A 608 -21.06 -10.63 10.22
C GLY A 608 -21.97 -11.12 11.37
N THR A 609 -21.88 -12.39 11.76
CA THR A 609 -22.66 -12.93 12.88
C THR A 609 -22.15 -12.34 14.20
N ARG A 610 -23.04 -11.73 14.98
CA ARG A 610 -22.73 -11.18 16.29
C ARG A 610 -22.96 -12.23 17.38
N THR A 611 -21.95 -12.44 18.22
CA THR A 611 -22.00 -13.40 19.32
C THR A 611 -21.22 -12.90 20.52
N HIS A 612 -21.16 -13.69 21.60
CA HIS A 612 -20.33 -13.41 22.76
C HIS A 612 -19.34 -14.55 22.98
N ALA A 613 -18.11 -14.22 23.30
CA ALA A 613 -17.10 -15.21 23.61
C ALA A 613 -16.44 -14.89 24.96
N THR A 614 -16.04 -15.92 25.70
CA THR A 614 -15.33 -15.76 26.97
C THR A 614 -13.83 -15.70 26.73
N VAL A 615 -13.15 -14.72 27.29
CA VAL A 615 -11.69 -14.58 27.15
C VAL A 615 -10.99 -15.58 28.06
N VAL A 616 -10.22 -16.52 27.47
CA VAL A 616 -9.53 -17.59 28.20
C VAL A 616 -8.01 -17.44 28.25
N ALA A 617 -7.44 -16.66 27.35
CA ALA A 617 -6.00 -16.38 27.34
C ALA A 617 -5.71 -14.99 26.76
N ILE A 618 -4.59 -14.40 27.21
CA ILE A 618 -4.00 -13.18 26.65
C ILE A 618 -2.58 -13.51 26.19
N TYR A 619 -2.23 -13.14 24.96
CA TYR A 619 -0.96 -13.49 24.35
C TYR A 619 -0.28 -12.31 23.64
N THR A 620 1.01 -12.44 23.28
CA THR A 620 1.83 -11.34 22.76
C THR A 620 2.25 -11.47 21.29
N ARG A 621 2.27 -12.67 20.72
CA ARG A 621 2.78 -12.90 19.35
C ARG A 621 1.70 -12.68 18.27
N THR A 622 1.14 -11.49 18.28
CA THR A 622 0.00 -11.12 17.40
C THR A 622 0.38 -10.99 15.93
N LEU A 623 1.61 -10.60 15.61
CA LEU A 623 2.08 -10.54 14.21
C LEU A 623 2.22 -11.92 13.56
N ALA A 624 2.35 -12.97 14.36
CA ALA A 624 2.42 -14.34 13.87
C ALA A 624 1.05 -15.00 13.77
N LEU A 625 0.16 -14.74 14.73
CA LEU A 625 -1.05 -15.50 14.97
C LEU A 625 -2.34 -14.66 14.81
N GLY A 626 -2.22 -13.38 14.46
CA GLY A 626 -3.34 -12.45 14.46
C GLY A 626 -3.63 -11.89 15.84
N ASP A 627 -4.60 -11.00 15.92
CA ASP A 627 -4.98 -10.30 17.16
C ASP A 627 -5.97 -11.10 18.03
N ALA A 628 -6.50 -12.21 17.49
CA ALA A 628 -7.40 -13.12 18.20
C ALA A 628 -7.18 -14.58 17.79
N LEU A 629 -7.32 -15.51 18.75
CA LEU A 629 -7.42 -16.94 18.48
C LEU A 629 -8.81 -17.43 18.90
N LEU A 630 -9.49 -18.11 17.99
CA LEU A 630 -10.85 -18.62 18.20
C LEU A 630 -10.84 -20.11 18.44
N ALA A 631 -11.74 -20.56 19.31
CA ALA A 631 -12.05 -21.97 19.40
C ALA A 631 -12.71 -22.46 18.12
N PRO A 632 -12.46 -23.72 17.67
CA PRO A 632 -13.07 -24.27 16.45
C PRO A 632 -14.60 -24.27 16.50
N GLU A 633 -15.19 -24.51 17.68
CA GLU A 633 -16.63 -24.56 17.87
C GLU A 633 -17.28 -23.17 17.71
N LEU A 634 -16.57 -22.10 18.11
CA LEU A 634 -17.05 -20.72 17.93
C LEU A 634 -17.10 -20.34 16.45
N ALA A 635 -16.17 -20.85 15.66
CA ALA A 635 -16.04 -20.53 14.22
C ALA A 635 -16.81 -21.49 13.31
N ALA A 636 -17.32 -22.59 13.85
CA ALA A 636 -17.98 -23.63 13.08
C ALA A 636 -19.22 -23.10 12.33
N GLY A 637 -19.27 -23.32 11.00
CA GLY A 637 -20.34 -22.85 10.13
C GLY A 637 -20.26 -21.36 9.74
N HIS A 638 -19.27 -20.62 10.26
CA HIS A 638 -19.07 -19.19 9.99
C HIS A 638 -17.87 -18.90 9.07
N GLN A 639 -17.12 -19.92 8.68
CA GLN A 639 -16.01 -19.84 7.74
C GLN A 639 -16.52 -19.92 6.30
N THR A 640 -15.89 -19.21 5.38
CA THR A 640 -16.13 -19.37 3.94
C THR A 640 -15.78 -20.78 3.49
N THR A 641 -14.67 -21.30 4.00
CA THR A 641 -14.15 -22.64 3.66
C THR A 641 -13.77 -23.38 4.94
N PRO A 642 -14.43 -24.50 5.27
CA PRO A 642 -14.16 -25.28 6.47
C PRO A 642 -12.95 -26.22 6.28
N LEU A 643 -11.80 -25.65 5.84
CA LEU A 643 -10.55 -26.37 5.62
C LEU A 643 -9.45 -25.80 6.50
N LEU A 644 -8.58 -26.67 7.02
CA LEU A 644 -7.41 -26.27 7.78
C LEU A 644 -6.36 -25.63 6.84
N GLY A 645 -5.79 -24.53 7.24
CA GLY A 645 -4.71 -23.87 6.49
C GLY A 645 -3.36 -24.56 6.66
N THR A 646 -2.99 -24.84 7.91
CA THR A 646 -1.69 -25.44 8.26
C THR A 646 -1.84 -26.32 9.49
N ILE A 647 -1.22 -27.49 9.50
CA ILE A 647 -1.07 -28.31 10.69
C ILE A 647 0.40 -28.26 11.12
N LEU A 648 0.65 -27.76 12.33
CA LEU A 648 1.96 -27.79 12.96
C LEU A 648 2.12 -29.12 13.70
N VAL A 649 3.28 -29.74 13.56
CA VAL A 649 3.57 -31.04 14.15
C VAL A 649 4.87 -30.96 14.95
N SER A 650 4.83 -31.49 16.16
CA SER A 650 6.01 -31.79 16.95
C SER A 650 6.25 -33.30 16.96
N ALA A 651 7.47 -33.72 16.64
CA ALA A 651 7.84 -35.12 16.48
C ALA A 651 9.06 -35.49 17.29
N GLY A 652 9.22 -36.78 17.60
CA GLY A 652 10.41 -37.30 18.28
C GLY A 652 11.61 -37.44 17.33
N ASP A 653 11.30 -37.93 16.12
CA ASP A 653 12.21 -37.99 14.98
C ASP A 653 11.50 -37.29 13.79
N PRO A 654 11.86 -36.07 13.47
CA PRO A 654 11.18 -35.29 12.41
C PRO A 654 11.29 -35.95 11.03
N SER A 655 12.39 -36.59 10.69
CA SER A 655 12.59 -37.22 9.39
C SER A 655 11.71 -38.44 9.19
N ALA A 656 11.64 -39.33 10.18
CA ALA A 656 10.79 -40.49 10.17
C ALA A 656 9.27 -40.12 10.21
N ALA A 657 8.93 -39.06 10.97
CA ALA A 657 7.55 -38.54 11.02
C ALA A 657 7.14 -37.91 9.69
N ALA A 658 8.03 -37.16 9.04
CA ALA A 658 7.77 -36.53 7.73
C ALA A 658 7.41 -37.59 6.68
N HIS A 659 8.20 -38.64 6.55
CA HIS A 659 7.92 -39.74 5.62
C HIS A 659 6.57 -40.39 5.84
N ARG A 660 6.18 -40.60 7.12
CA ARG A 660 4.89 -41.20 7.46
C ARG A 660 3.73 -40.26 7.17
N LEU A 661 3.88 -38.98 7.47
CA LEU A 661 2.90 -37.95 7.18
C LEU A 661 2.71 -37.77 5.67
N GLU A 662 3.78 -37.83 4.86
CA GLU A 662 3.68 -37.87 3.39
C GLU A 662 2.83 -39.02 2.89
N GLY A 663 2.88 -40.18 3.59
CA GLY A 663 2.01 -41.30 3.29
C GLY A 663 0.51 -41.00 3.36
N LEU A 664 0.10 -40.00 4.16
CA LEU A 664 -1.28 -39.51 4.20
C LEU A 664 -1.70 -38.81 2.87
N GLY A 665 -0.77 -38.43 2.02
CA GLY A 665 -1.05 -37.87 0.71
C GLY A 665 -1.86 -38.78 -0.20
N ARG A 666 -1.86 -40.12 0.05
CA ARG A 666 -2.75 -41.07 -0.63
C ARG A 666 -4.22 -40.83 -0.24
N ARG A 667 -4.49 -40.41 0.99
CA ARG A 667 -5.84 -40.12 1.50
C ARG A 667 -6.21 -38.64 1.30
N TYR A 668 -5.25 -37.76 1.38
CA TYR A 668 -5.40 -36.32 1.24
C TYR A 668 -4.52 -35.81 0.08
N PRO A 669 -5.00 -35.84 -1.16
CA PRO A 669 -4.25 -35.38 -2.32
C PRO A 669 -3.83 -33.90 -2.17
N GLY A 670 -2.61 -33.58 -2.57
CA GLY A 670 -2.06 -32.23 -2.42
C GLY A 670 -1.40 -31.95 -1.06
N LEU A 671 -1.47 -32.89 -0.10
CA LEU A 671 -0.76 -32.78 1.16
C LEU A 671 0.76 -32.67 0.92
N ARG A 672 1.39 -31.69 1.55
CA ARG A 672 2.83 -31.49 1.56
C ARG A 672 3.31 -31.38 2.99
N VAL A 673 4.36 -32.10 3.29
CA VAL A 673 5.09 -31.98 4.54
C VAL A 673 6.33 -31.12 4.29
N SER A 674 6.54 -30.17 5.14
CA SER A 674 7.66 -29.25 5.08
C SER A 674 8.34 -29.16 6.43
N ASP A 675 9.64 -28.95 6.44
CA ASP A 675 10.43 -28.76 7.63
C ASP A 675 10.24 -27.34 8.21
N ARG A 676 10.72 -27.12 9.41
CA ARG A 676 10.63 -25.84 10.12
C ARG A 676 11.16 -24.66 9.29
N ALA A 677 12.23 -24.85 8.54
CA ALA A 677 12.85 -23.79 7.75
C ALA A 677 11.92 -23.32 6.61
N SER A 678 11.21 -24.27 5.98
CA SER A 678 10.27 -23.99 4.89
C SER A 678 8.91 -23.50 5.36
N VAL A 679 8.52 -23.67 6.63
CA VAL A 679 7.33 -23.04 7.21
C VAL A 679 7.42 -21.52 7.19
N SER A 680 8.62 -20.99 7.39
CA SER A 680 8.87 -19.55 7.31
C SER A 680 8.82 -19.02 5.88
N THR A 681 9.11 -19.85 4.86
CA THR A 681 9.17 -19.46 3.44
C THR A 681 7.85 -19.61 2.71
N ALA A 682 6.91 -20.40 3.17
CA ALA A 682 5.65 -20.68 2.46
C ALA A 682 4.58 -19.57 2.57
N THR A 683 4.83 -18.53 3.38
CA THR A 683 4.06 -17.28 3.35
C THR A 683 4.68 -16.29 2.35
N ASP A 684 5.50 -16.81 1.44
CA ASP A 684 6.30 -16.00 0.51
C ASP A 684 5.46 -15.37 -0.61
N ALA A 685 4.21 -15.76 -0.82
CA ALA A 685 3.34 -15.10 -1.81
C ALA A 685 3.00 -13.67 -1.39
N ASP A 686 2.54 -13.45 -0.14
CA ASP A 686 2.29 -12.10 0.39
C ASP A 686 3.59 -11.29 0.51
N ARG A 687 4.69 -11.97 0.84
CA ARG A 687 6.02 -11.34 0.91
C ARG A 687 6.61 -11.06 -0.47
N ALA A 688 6.35 -11.88 -1.48
CA ALA A 688 6.79 -11.60 -2.84
C ALA A 688 6.15 -10.31 -3.35
N THR A 689 4.90 -10.06 -3.00
CA THR A 689 4.19 -8.81 -3.26
C THR A 689 4.91 -7.63 -2.62
N ASN A 690 5.16 -7.69 -1.31
CA ASN A 690 5.82 -6.61 -0.58
C ASN A 690 7.29 -6.43 -0.99
N ARG A 691 8.01 -7.52 -1.28
CA ARG A 691 9.39 -7.48 -1.80
C ARG A 691 9.50 -6.82 -3.17
N TRP A 692 8.46 -6.86 -3.98
CA TRP A 692 8.45 -6.21 -5.28
C TRP A 692 7.95 -4.77 -5.21
N LEU A 693 6.86 -4.51 -4.49
CA LEU A 693 6.24 -3.17 -4.38
C LEU A 693 7.13 -2.18 -3.62
N GLY A 694 7.69 -2.59 -2.49
CA GLY A 694 8.52 -1.71 -1.65
C GLY A 694 9.71 -1.11 -2.41
N PRO A 695 10.62 -1.92 -2.98
CA PRO A 695 11.74 -1.42 -3.78
C PRO A 695 11.31 -0.62 -5.02
N LEU A 696 10.21 -0.99 -5.66
CA LEU A 696 9.67 -0.26 -6.81
C LEU A 696 9.26 1.15 -6.41
N PHE A 697 8.52 1.30 -5.31
CA PHE A 697 8.09 2.62 -4.81
C PHE A 697 9.29 3.47 -4.40
N VAL A 698 10.26 2.87 -3.70
CA VAL A 698 11.49 3.57 -3.34
C VAL A 698 12.25 4.00 -4.59
N ALA A 699 12.39 3.16 -5.60
CA ALA A 699 13.06 3.50 -6.85
C ALA A 699 12.37 4.66 -7.58
N ILE A 700 11.04 4.67 -7.64
CA ILE A 700 10.26 5.74 -8.27
C ILE A 700 10.42 7.06 -7.50
N ILE A 701 10.29 7.04 -6.17
CA ILE A 701 10.46 8.22 -5.32
C ILE A 701 11.89 8.73 -5.43
N PHE A 702 12.87 7.83 -5.40
CA PHE A 702 14.27 8.17 -5.52
C PHE A 702 14.61 8.80 -6.87
N ALA A 703 14.12 8.22 -7.97
CA ALA A 703 14.31 8.77 -9.32
C ALA A 703 13.71 10.17 -9.44
N PHE A 704 12.49 10.35 -8.93
CA PHE A 704 11.80 11.63 -8.97
C PHE A 704 12.48 12.70 -8.12
N THR A 705 12.82 12.36 -6.87
CA THR A 705 13.51 13.31 -5.98
C THR A 705 14.93 13.61 -6.46
N SER A 706 15.58 12.67 -7.15
CA SER A 706 16.88 12.89 -7.81
C SER A 706 16.80 14.00 -8.88
N ILE A 707 15.73 14.01 -9.66
CA ILE A 707 15.48 15.09 -10.64
C ILE A 707 15.39 16.44 -9.91
N ALA A 708 14.69 16.49 -8.78
CA ALA A 708 14.57 17.69 -7.97
C ALA A 708 15.91 18.15 -7.37
N VAL A 709 16.70 17.21 -6.84
CA VAL A 709 18.05 17.46 -6.30
C VAL A 709 18.95 18.04 -7.39
N ILE A 710 19.03 17.35 -8.52
CA ILE A 710 19.87 17.77 -9.66
C ILE A 710 19.45 19.18 -10.12
N ASN A 711 18.16 19.37 -10.37
CA ASN A 711 17.65 20.65 -10.84
C ASN A 711 17.96 21.80 -9.87
N THR A 712 17.65 21.61 -8.58
CA THR A 712 17.88 22.64 -7.55
C THR A 712 19.37 22.96 -7.39
N LEU A 713 20.22 21.94 -7.31
CA LEU A 713 21.66 22.12 -7.09
C LEU A 713 22.35 22.71 -8.33
N VAL A 714 21.98 22.32 -9.54
CA VAL A 714 22.48 22.91 -10.78
C VAL A 714 22.10 24.36 -10.87
N MET A 715 20.85 24.72 -10.55
CA MET A 715 20.40 26.12 -10.57
C MET A 715 21.15 26.97 -9.54
N ILE A 716 21.41 26.44 -8.35
CA ILE A 716 22.21 27.14 -7.32
C ILE A 716 23.67 27.32 -7.80
N ALA A 717 24.24 26.28 -8.39
CA ALA A 717 25.63 26.32 -8.87
C ALA A 717 25.83 27.29 -10.04
N LEU A 718 24.87 27.42 -10.97
CA LEU A 718 24.91 28.37 -12.08
C LEU A 718 24.90 29.83 -11.60
N LYS A 719 24.13 30.16 -10.55
CA LYS A 719 24.11 31.51 -9.95
C LYS A 719 25.46 31.95 -9.37
N ARG A 720 26.33 31.03 -9.00
CA ARG A 720 27.59 31.27 -8.34
C ARG A 720 28.70 31.73 -9.30
N GLY A 721 28.50 31.63 -10.60
CA GLY A 721 29.53 31.99 -11.59
C GLY A 721 30.10 33.39 -11.34
N ARG A 722 29.26 34.38 -11.06
CA ARG A 722 29.65 35.76 -10.79
C ARG A 722 30.37 35.91 -9.43
N GLU A 723 29.89 35.26 -8.38
CA GLU A 723 30.53 35.26 -7.05
C GLU A 723 31.95 34.64 -7.13
N LEU A 724 32.07 33.49 -7.84
CA LEU A 724 33.35 32.82 -8.04
C LEU A 724 34.33 33.67 -8.90
N ALA A 725 33.81 34.41 -9.88
CA ALA A 725 34.61 35.32 -10.69
C ALA A 725 35.11 36.48 -9.85
N LEU A 726 34.27 37.10 -9.01
CA LEU A 726 34.64 38.19 -8.09
C LEU A 726 35.72 37.77 -7.10
N LEU A 727 35.61 36.57 -6.51
CA LEU A 727 36.65 36.02 -5.61
C LEU A 727 38.00 35.87 -6.31
N ARG A 728 37.99 35.50 -7.60
CA ARG A 728 39.22 35.43 -8.41
C ARG A 728 39.81 36.82 -8.73
N LEU A 729 38.98 37.83 -8.92
CA LEU A 729 39.44 39.21 -9.14
C LEU A 729 40.06 39.84 -7.88
N VAL A 730 39.57 39.46 -6.70
CA VAL A 730 40.14 39.88 -5.39
C VAL A 730 41.41 39.11 -5.04
N GLY A 731 41.89 38.20 -5.94
CA GLY A 731 43.18 37.50 -5.79
C GLY A 731 43.07 36.05 -5.31
N GLY A 732 41.86 35.49 -5.22
CA GLY A 732 41.69 34.09 -4.88
C GLY A 732 42.18 33.15 -5.98
N THR A 733 43.05 32.19 -5.64
CA THR A 733 43.55 31.19 -6.60
C THR A 733 42.46 30.19 -7.02
N PRO A 734 42.50 29.67 -8.24
CA PRO A 734 41.55 28.64 -8.69
C PRO A 734 41.53 27.37 -7.77
N GLY A 735 42.61 27.08 -7.09
CA GLY A 735 42.74 25.99 -6.11
C GLY A 735 41.92 26.27 -4.84
N GLN A 736 42.05 27.47 -4.30
CA GLN A 736 41.28 27.94 -3.12
C GLN A 736 39.78 27.97 -3.39
N VAL A 737 39.39 28.50 -4.53
CA VAL A 737 37.97 28.57 -4.94
C VAL A 737 37.38 27.15 -5.14
N ARG A 738 38.16 26.21 -5.70
CA ARG A 738 37.76 24.79 -5.80
C ARG A 738 37.65 24.11 -4.44
N SER A 739 38.60 24.40 -3.53
CA SER A 739 38.57 23.86 -2.16
C SER A 739 37.34 24.37 -1.41
N MET A 740 37.04 25.66 -1.45
CA MET A 740 35.83 26.24 -0.86
C MET A 740 34.55 25.56 -1.41
N ALA A 741 34.44 25.44 -2.74
CA ALA A 741 33.26 24.80 -3.37
C ALA A 741 33.10 23.34 -2.97
N ARG A 742 34.18 22.57 -2.78
CA ARG A 742 34.12 21.18 -2.30
C ARG A 742 33.66 21.11 -0.85
N TRP A 743 34.15 21.96 0.03
CA TRP A 743 33.72 22.03 1.41
C TRP A 743 32.26 22.44 1.55
N GLU A 744 31.80 23.39 0.74
CA GLU A 744 30.37 23.76 0.70
C GLU A 744 29.48 22.61 0.20
N ALA A 745 29.89 21.90 -0.86
CA ALA A 745 29.18 20.72 -1.34
C ALA A 745 29.13 19.64 -0.25
N GLY A 746 30.25 19.37 0.43
CA GLY A 746 30.30 18.44 1.55
C GLY A 746 29.36 18.83 2.68
N LEU A 747 29.27 20.12 3.02
CA LEU A 747 28.35 20.62 4.04
C LEU A 747 26.87 20.44 3.64
N ILE A 748 26.50 20.77 2.41
CA ILE A 748 25.12 20.57 1.90
C ILE A 748 24.74 19.09 1.99
N ILE A 749 25.65 18.22 1.58
CA ILE A 749 25.44 16.76 1.63
C ILE A 749 25.32 16.29 3.08
N ALA A 750 26.26 16.66 3.93
CA ALA A 750 26.25 16.25 5.34
C ALA A 750 24.98 16.70 6.06
N ILE A 751 24.57 17.96 5.88
CA ILE A 751 23.34 18.50 6.47
C ILE A 751 22.11 17.78 5.92
N GLY A 752 22.02 17.56 4.60
CA GLY A 752 20.90 16.89 3.97
C GLY A 752 20.76 15.44 4.43
N LEU A 753 21.86 14.67 4.45
CA LEU A 753 21.88 13.27 4.87
C LEU A 753 21.56 13.13 6.37
N THR A 754 22.19 13.94 7.24
CA THR A 754 21.96 13.85 8.69
C THR A 754 20.52 14.21 9.07
N LEU A 755 19.95 15.27 8.45
CA LEU A 755 18.57 15.64 8.68
C LEU A 755 17.60 14.59 8.13
N GLY A 756 17.87 14.04 6.94
CA GLY A 756 17.08 12.97 6.37
C GLY A 756 17.04 11.73 7.25
N LEU A 757 18.19 11.31 7.75
CA LEU A 757 18.32 10.20 8.71
C LEU A 757 17.62 10.50 10.04
N ALA A 758 17.75 11.70 10.57
CA ALA A 758 17.11 12.10 11.82
C ALA A 758 15.57 12.04 11.69
N ILE A 759 15.02 12.53 10.57
CA ILE A 759 13.58 12.44 10.27
C ILE A 759 13.14 10.99 10.17
N ALA A 760 13.86 10.18 9.39
CA ALA A 760 13.55 8.76 9.25
C ALA A 760 13.61 8.01 10.60
N ALA A 761 14.63 8.26 11.40
CA ALA A 761 14.74 7.69 12.74
C ALA A 761 13.56 8.10 13.63
N THR A 762 13.19 9.38 13.64
CA THR A 762 12.07 9.89 14.43
C THR A 762 10.75 9.23 14.04
N ALA A 763 10.54 8.94 12.76
CA ALA A 763 9.33 8.27 12.27
C ALA A 763 9.36 6.75 12.55
N LEU A 764 10.52 6.09 12.44
CA LEU A 764 10.66 4.64 12.56
C LEU A 764 10.75 4.14 14.01
N LEU A 765 11.23 4.94 14.95
CA LEU A 765 11.35 4.52 16.35
C LEU A 765 10.00 4.17 16.99
N PRO A 766 8.92 4.99 16.85
CA PRO A 766 7.59 4.61 17.33
C PRO A 766 7.02 3.38 16.64
N LEU A 767 7.22 3.25 15.34
CA LEU A 767 6.83 2.06 14.56
C LEU A 767 7.48 0.80 15.12
N SER A 768 8.81 0.82 15.31
CA SER A 768 9.53 -0.32 15.87
C SER A 768 9.03 -0.68 17.27
N HIS A 769 8.80 0.33 18.11
CA HIS A 769 8.24 0.11 19.45
C HIS A 769 6.83 -0.50 19.39
N ALA A 770 6.01 -0.03 18.47
CA ALA A 770 4.67 -0.57 18.26
C ALA A 770 4.67 -2.05 17.86
N LEU A 771 5.59 -2.46 16.99
CA LEU A 771 5.64 -3.82 16.45
C LEU A 771 6.38 -4.81 17.37
N THR A 772 7.47 -4.37 18.02
CA THR A 772 8.39 -5.26 18.73
C THR A 772 8.53 -4.97 20.22
N GLY A 773 7.96 -3.86 20.71
CA GLY A 773 8.20 -3.34 22.07
C GLY A 773 9.59 -2.74 22.24
N SER A 774 10.43 -2.67 21.20
CA SER A 774 11.79 -2.15 21.24
C SER A 774 11.94 -0.90 20.34
N LEU A 775 12.78 0.06 20.77
CA LEU A 775 13.11 1.25 19.98
C LEU A 775 14.27 0.97 18.99
N ARG A 776 14.29 -0.20 18.37
CA ARG A 776 15.35 -0.61 17.44
C ARG A 776 14.75 -1.05 16.11
N PRO A 777 14.56 -0.14 15.15
CA PRO A 777 14.10 -0.51 13.81
C PRO A 777 15.17 -1.36 13.11
N TYR A 778 14.72 -2.31 12.30
CA TYR A 778 15.63 -3.13 11.51
C TYR A 778 16.04 -2.36 10.25
N VAL A 779 17.32 -1.99 10.21
CA VAL A 779 17.92 -1.20 9.13
C VAL A 779 19.05 -2.01 8.48
N PRO A 780 18.84 -2.60 7.30
CA PRO A 780 19.90 -3.25 6.54
C PRO A 780 20.97 -2.24 6.10
N LEU A 781 22.21 -2.47 6.52
CA LEU A 781 23.32 -1.51 6.32
C LEU A 781 23.70 -1.37 4.85
N ASP A 782 23.56 -2.40 4.05
CA ASP A 782 23.77 -2.40 2.60
C ASP A 782 22.80 -1.46 1.89
N GLN A 783 21.50 -1.52 2.22
CA GLN A 783 20.47 -0.66 1.68
C GLN A 783 20.64 0.79 2.16
N LEU A 784 20.94 0.98 3.44
CA LEU A 784 21.26 2.30 3.98
C LEU A 784 22.47 2.91 3.26
N GLY A 785 23.55 2.14 3.10
CA GLY A 785 24.75 2.56 2.39
C GLY A 785 24.46 2.91 0.93
N ALA A 786 23.60 2.15 0.26
CA ALA A 786 23.18 2.43 -1.11
C ALA A 786 22.41 3.76 -1.22
N ILE A 787 21.40 3.99 -0.35
CA ILE A 787 20.61 5.25 -0.35
C ILE A 787 21.53 6.45 -0.10
N LEU A 788 22.36 6.39 0.92
CA LEU A 788 23.27 7.49 1.28
C LEU A 788 24.33 7.71 0.21
N GLY A 789 24.92 6.65 -0.31
CA GLY A 789 25.96 6.70 -1.33
C GLY A 789 25.46 7.27 -2.65
N VAL A 790 24.32 6.79 -3.14
CA VAL A 790 23.73 7.30 -4.39
C VAL A 790 23.25 8.74 -4.21
N SER A 791 22.63 9.09 -3.07
CA SER A 791 22.22 10.47 -2.78
C SER A 791 23.40 11.43 -2.71
N ALA A 792 24.48 11.05 -2.06
CA ALA A 792 25.71 11.82 -1.99
C ALA A 792 26.38 11.99 -3.36
N LEU A 793 26.44 10.91 -4.15
CA LEU A 793 27.01 10.93 -5.51
C LEU A 793 26.24 11.86 -6.43
N LEU A 794 24.91 11.78 -6.42
CA LEU A 794 24.04 12.66 -7.21
C LEU A 794 24.24 14.13 -6.83
N ALA A 795 24.28 14.43 -5.54
CA ALA A 795 24.53 15.81 -5.07
C ALA A 795 25.93 16.31 -5.45
N LEU A 796 26.96 15.47 -5.34
CA LEU A 796 28.31 15.79 -5.76
C LEU A 796 28.40 16.08 -7.26
N LEU A 797 27.77 15.25 -8.10
CA LEU A 797 27.75 15.45 -9.55
C LEU A 797 26.99 16.72 -9.93
N ALA A 798 25.82 16.96 -9.31
CA ALA A 798 24.99 18.15 -9.56
C ALA A 798 25.69 19.47 -9.18
N LEU A 799 26.56 19.47 -8.16
CA LEU A 799 27.33 20.63 -7.74
C LEU A 799 28.66 20.73 -8.48
N ALA A 800 29.37 19.64 -8.71
CA ALA A 800 30.71 19.65 -9.29
C ALA A 800 30.72 20.01 -10.77
N LEU A 801 29.77 19.49 -11.56
CA LEU A 801 29.74 19.71 -13.01
C LEU A 801 29.58 21.20 -13.41
N PRO A 802 28.56 21.92 -12.89
CA PRO A 802 28.42 23.35 -13.19
C PRO A 802 29.57 24.19 -12.63
N THR A 803 30.06 23.86 -11.43
CA THR A 803 31.19 24.60 -10.82
C THR A 803 32.46 24.44 -11.64
N ARG A 804 32.76 23.25 -12.17
CA ARG A 804 33.91 23.04 -13.07
C ARG A 804 33.77 23.84 -14.35
N ARG A 805 32.57 23.93 -14.94
CA ARG A 805 32.32 24.77 -16.12
C ARG A 805 32.50 26.25 -15.83
N ALA A 806 31.97 26.75 -14.71
CA ALA A 806 32.10 28.14 -14.30
C ALA A 806 33.56 28.55 -14.04
N LEU A 807 34.41 27.65 -13.53
CA LEU A 807 35.84 27.92 -13.28
C LEU A 807 36.70 27.90 -14.56
N ARG A 808 36.23 27.28 -15.65
CA ARG A 808 36.90 27.28 -16.95
C ARG A 808 36.65 28.55 -17.75
N SER A 809 35.60 29.33 -17.48
CA SER A 809 35.34 30.63 -18.11
C SER A 809 36.30 31.70 -17.62
N ARG A 810 36.70 32.66 -18.51
CA ARG A 810 37.52 33.80 -18.14
C ARG A 810 36.73 34.72 -17.21
N PRO A 811 37.32 35.21 -16.08
CA PRO A 811 36.60 36.03 -15.10
C PRO A 811 35.94 37.29 -15.70
N VAL A 812 36.58 37.93 -16.66
CA VAL A 812 36.11 39.15 -17.33
C VAL A 812 34.84 38.88 -18.16
N GLN A 813 34.76 37.72 -18.83
CA GLN A 813 33.59 37.35 -19.62
C GLN A 813 32.37 37.03 -18.73
N ALA A 814 32.57 36.54 -17.50
CA ALA A 814 31.48 36.23 -16.56
C ALA A 814 30.84 37.49 -15.94
N ILE A 815 31.48 38.67 -16.05
CA ILE A 815 30.96 39.95 -15.56
C ILE A 815 30.32 40.75 -16.69
N GLY A 816 30.79 40.64 -17.94
CA GLY A 816 30.32 41.34 -19.10
C GLY A 816 29.10 40.78 -19.84
N VAL A 817 28.61 39.60 -19.48
CA VAL A 817 27.40 38.98 -20.08
C VAL A 817 26.10 39.48 -19.40
N GLY A 818 26.06 40.68 -18.94
CA GLY A 818 24.91 41.31 -18.29
C GLY A 818 24.44 42.60 -18.94
N GLU A 819 24.81 42.85 -20.18
CA GLU A 819 24.23 43.90 -21.02
C GLU A 819 23.35 43.34 -22.12
#